data_ccba4e10d3a9824996a6b330072f223b
#
_entry.id   ccba4e10d3a9824996a6b330072f223b
#
_cell.length_a   1.000
_cell.length_b   1.000
_cell.length_c   1.000
_cell.angle_alpha   90.00
_cell.angle_beta   90.00
_cell.angle_gamma   90.00
#
_symmetry.space_group_name_H-M   'P 1'
#
loop_
_entity.id
_entity.type
_entity.pdbx_description
1 polymer ?
#
loop_
_entity_poly.entity_id
_entity_poly.type
_entity_poly.pdbx_seq_one_letter_code
_entity_poly.pdbx_strand_id
1 'polypeptide(L)'
;VADERGGAEADHDEQQTDPGALLRASGLAGLVVASTAVATGSAQAAPSHAGDVLRVDTVAALRALNTKPYPDGTQVLVAGYRTPGDGGGMAVRWNKKSTTAHNGGTVIAPGTKNPGPGRWHQLHTGTLDFRTFGHFDAKTPADAALDAMITDKSVHRIEAHTDLLFTKRHLFDRSNIELDFGGHHIRTEGIEKNTHDNPFGAVLSFRGTVTDTTVRHALSGTVVELTDTFPVPDAKAFEVGQWWAVQVAPVAGGGRDERELQKLVEITEIVDATHVRIGYLNGWELAKGRELTWTRVEPVRNAHVRNMVFEGAGPDEYTGSHPVSFEYAVGCDVSGIHATGTFWPVIMRRWCTRFRTENCSLKNPPTVEYGGAGYLTQQIYCLYGHVADCTTSNVRHLNDLTASAYCAVVNCHGDGDDAGGNPFTTHGQYEHDLLFDGNSGLMDIANSGAQWGISAKRITVRRHVCSWFTANTKITDLTLEDVTVIARPTFDQAGTLTVNADGAQVRGCTARTFAVAQRSARSTRPTTVSDCSFEPPAGAVLVQTPVTAPVHFVRCVFKGIDGAILRGAGPVHFTDCTVTGTEDAAPLSVGSAALHIDGGRYENTGFELSAVRDQRIGVTGGARFTGTNKARALLGRASGPGTVTWDLNGFAGAVSQAGTAHVRIADGTNHYAATGGRFTGGTLHLAPDALVSALHTACVEDGTKRTAMPENGAATRTDGNVIL
;
A
#
# COMPACT_ATOMS: atom_id res chain seq x y z
N VAL A 1 -9.80 -21.87 45.76
CA VAL A 1 -10.31 -21.50 47.09
C VAL A 1 -11.02 -20.18 46.91
N ALA A 2 -12.33 -20.28 47.01
CA ALA A 2 -13.34 -19.22 47.10
C ALA A 2 -12.99 -18.16 48.17
N ASP A 3 -13.53 -16.94 48.18
CA ASP A 3 -14.89 -16.60 48.50
C ASP A 3 -15.12 -15.09 48.50
N GLU A 4 -16.21 -14.70 47.90
CA GLU A 4 -17.31 -13.81 48.27
C GLU A 4 -17.08 -12.48 49.03
N ARG A 5 -17.75 -11.46 48.55
CA ARG A 5 -18.80 -10.54 49.04
C ARG A 5 -18.63 -9.15 48.40
N GLY A 6 -19.54 -8.51 47.79
CA GLY A 6 -20.96 -8.37 47.96
C GLY A 6 -21.30 -6.91 48.13
N GLY A 7 -22.23 -6.36 47.31
CA GLY A 7 -22.96 -5.18 47.73
C GLY A 7 -23.10 -4.01 46.74
N ALA A 8 -24.25 -3.97 46.14
CA ALA A 8 -25.27 -2.90 46.04
C ALA A 8 -25.14 -1.89 44.86
N GLU A 9 -26.09 -2.04 44.01
CA GLU A 9 -26.92 -1.17 43.17
C GLU A 9 -26.75 0.36 43.31
N ALA A 10 -26.63 1.03 42.18
CA ALA A 10 -27.37 2.25 41.89
C ALA A 10 -27.57 2.37 40.36
N ASP A 11 -28.81 2.26 39.96
CA ASP A 11 -29.39 2.59 38.68
C ASP A 11 -29.07 4.04 38.30
N HIS A 12 -28.52 4.25 37.10
CA HIS A 12 -28.73 5.47 36.36
C HIS A 12 -28.86 5.11 34.86
N ASP A 13 -30.10 5.13 34.43
CA ASP A 13 -30.60 5.15 33.07
C ASP A 13 -30.08 6.42 32.38
N GLU A 14 -29.05 6.32 31.52
CA GLU A 14 -28.72 7.34 30.54
C GLU A 14 -29.00 6.76 29.15
N GLN A 15 -30.13 7.19 28.60
CA GLN A 15 -30.48 7.01 27.21
C GLN A 15 -29.42 7.63 26.29
N GLN A 16 -28.53 6.83 25.77
CA GLN A 16 -27.70 7.18 24.63
C GLN A 16 -28.57 7.16 23.36
N THR A 17 -28.96 8.33 22.91
CA THR A 17 -29.55 8.55 21.58
C THR A 17 -28.50 8.34 20.50
N ASP A 18 -28.69 7.33 19.68
CA ASP A 18 -27.91 7.01 18.49
C ASP A 18 -28.05 8.13 17.44
N PRO A 19 -26.95 8.80 17.00
CA PRO A 19 -26.99 9.81 15.96
C PRO A 19 -27.19 9.26 14.53
N GLY A 20 -27.29 7.96 14.35
CA GLY A 20 -27.43 7.29 13.05
C GLY A 20 -28.85 7.18 12.50
N ALA A 21 -29.88 7.51 13.29
CA ALA A 21 -31.29 7.27 12.93
C ALA A 21 -31.97 8.43 12.15
N LEU A 22 -31.28 9.55 11.89
CA LEU A 22 -31.90 10.74 11.35
C LEU A 22 -31.61 11.04 9.86
N LEU A 23 -31.01 10.13 9.12
CA LEU A 23 -30.66 10.30 7.69
C LEU A 23 -31.26 9.23 6.75
N ARG A 24 -32.28 8.49 7.19
CA ARG A 24 -32.96 7.48 6.35
C ARG A 24 -34.40 7.83 5.98
N ALA A 25 -34.82 9.07 6.13
CA ALA A 25 -36.20 9.49 5.86
C ALA A 25 -36.31 10.66 4.87
N SER A 26 -35.53 10.64 3.78
CA SER A 26 -35.70 11.61 2.70
C SER A 26 -35.59 10.95 1.33
N GLY A 27 -36.62 10.20 0.94
CA GLY A 27 -36.68 9.55 -0.37
C GLY A 27 -38.01 8.94 -0.75
N LEU A 28 -39.06 9.14 0.03
CA LEU A 28 -40.40 8.62 -0.29
C LEU A 28 -41.48 9.67 0.05
N ALA A 29 -41.42 10.81 -0.57
CA ALA A 29 -42.57 11.75 -0.58
C ALA A 29 -43.27 11.66 -1.92
N GLY A 30 -44.37 10.94 -1.98
CA GLY A 30 -45.32 11.07 -3.06
C GLY A 30 -45.93 9.78 -3.57
N LEU A 31 -46.63 9.02 -2.76
CA LEU A 31 -47.94 8.43 -3.05
C LEU A 31 -48.42 7.62 -1.85
N VAL A 32 -49.09 8.26 -0.91
CA VAL A 32 -49.94 7.55 0.04
C VAL A 32 -51.20 7.14 -0.72
N VAL A 33 -51.31 5.85 -1.03
CA VAL A 33 -52.58 5.25 -1.47
C VAL A 33 -53.13 4.44 -0.29
N ALA A 34 -54.22 4.91 0.26
CA ALA A 34 -54.96 4.22 1.30
C ALA A 34 -55.37 2.81 0.84
N SER A 35 -55.03 1.82 1.66
CA SER A 35 -55.44 0.44 1.50
C SER A 35 -56.91 0.27 1.90
N THR A 36 -57.78 -0.07 0.98
CA THR A 36 -59.05 -0.71 1.26
C THR A 36 -59.19 -2.05 0.57
N ALA A 37 -59.78 -2.96 1.29
CA ALA A 37 -59.83 -4.41 1.19
C ALA A 37 -60.11 -5.02 -0.19
N VAL A 38 -59.56 -6.21 -0.30
CA VAL A 38 -59.71 -7.31 -1.25
C VAL A 38 -61.13 -7.58 -1.71
N ALA A 39 -61.33 -7.69 -3.01
CA ALA A 39 -62.33 -8.51 -3.64
C ALA A 39 -61.70 -9.31 -4.79
N THR A 40 -61.81 -10.62 -4.70
CA THR A 40 -61.47 -11.57 -5.76
C THR A 40 -62.46 -11.48 -6.90
N GLY A 41 -61.98 -11.32 -8.14
CA GLY A 41 -62.82 -11.55 -9.30
C GLY A 41 -62.46 -10.76 -10.56
N SER A 42 -62.03 -11.49 -11.59
CA SER A 42 -62.28 -11.31 -13.03
C SER A 42 -62.14 -9.94 -13.71
N ALA A 43 -61.47 -9.98 -14.82
CA ALA A 43 -61.37 -9.01 -15.93
C ALA A 43 -61.99 -7.62 -15.71
N GLN A 44 -61.11 -6.65 -15.50
CA GLN A 44 -61.47 -5.28 -15.23
C GLN A 44 -61.83 -4.50 -16.50
N ALA A 45 -62.97 -3.86 -16.48
CA ALA A 45 -63.44 -2.95 -17.52
C ALA A 45 -62.49 -1.75 -17.68
N ALA A 46 -62.48 -1.16 -18.88
CA ALA A 46 -61.73 0.06 -19.17
C ALA A 46 -62.13 1.18 -18.20
N PRO A 47 -61.21 2.06 -17.77
CA PRO A 47 -61.49 3.16 -16.84
C PRO A 47 -62.55 4.11 -17.42
N SER A 48 -63.55 4.42 -16.60
CA SER A 48 -64.74 5.18 -17.00
C SER A 48 -64.60 6.69 -16.75
N HIS A 49 -63.53 7.18 -16.15
CA HIS A 49 -63.30 8.61 -15.85
C HIS A 49 -61.87 9.04 -16.12
N ALA A 50 -61.69 10.25 -16.63
CA ALA A 50 -60.39 10.91 -16.81
C ALA A 50 -59.78 11.22 -15.43
N GLY A 51 -58.96 10.30 -14.92
CA GLY A 51 -58.30 10.38 -13.61
C GLY A 51 -57.94 9.04 -12.95
N ASP A 52 -58.59 7.95 -13.38
CA ASP A 52 -58.27 6.61 -12.82
C ASP A 52 -57.01 6.03 -13.47
N VAL A 53 -55.95 5.81 -12.67
CA VAL A 53 -54.75 5.10 -13.11
C VAL A 53 -55.11 3.62 -13.26
N LEU A 54 -54.99 3.08 -14.48
CA LEU A 54 -55.15 1.64 -14.71
C LEU A 54 -54.19 0.87 -13.86
N ARG A 55 -54.66 -0.15 -13.15
CA ARG A 55 -53.85 -0.99 -12.28
C ARG A 55 -53.96 -2.46 -12.70
N VAL A 56 -52.83 -3.17 -12.69
CA VAL A 56 -52.77 -4.61 -12.90
C VAL A 56 -51.91 -5.24 -11.80
N ASP A 57 -52.18 -6.49 -11.49
CA ASP A 57 -51.51 -7.20 -10.38
C ASP A 57 -50.06 -7.53 -10.69
N THR A 58 -49.77 -7.96 -11.93
CA THR A 58 -48.45 -8.49 -12.29
C THR A 58 -48.01 -8.08 -13.70
N VAL A 59 -46.73 -8.26 -14.01
CA VAL A 59 -46.19 -8.11 -15.39
C VAL A 59 -46.87 -9.09 -16.35
N ALA A 60 -47.19 -10.31 -15.90
CA ALA A 60 -47.96 -11.26 -16.73
C ALA A 60 -49.35 -10.74 -17.08
N ALA A 61 -50.05 -10.14 -16.10
CA ALA A 61 -51.33 -9.50 -16.32
C ALA A 61 -51.21 -8.27 -17.28
N LEU A 62 -50.17 -7.44 -17.12
CA LEU A 62 -49.86 -6.35 -18.03
C LEU A 62 -49.69 -6.84 -19.49
N ARG A 63 -48.97 -7.92 -19.69
CA ARG A 63 -48.73 -8.52 -21.02
C ARG A 63 -49.98 -9.13 -21.61
N ALA A 64 -50.90 -9.60 -20.81
CA ALA A 64 -52.22 -10.13 -21.24
C ALA A 64 -53.26 -9.08 -21.59
N LEU A 65 -53.00 -7.83 -21.29
CA LEU A 65 -53.95 -6.75 -21.60
C LEU A 65 -54.23 -6.65 -23.09
N ASN A 66 -55.52 -6.47 -23.45
CA ASN A 66 -55.90 -6.08 -24.79
C ASN A 66 -55.52 -4.59 -24.99
N THR A 67 -54.46 -4.36 -25.74
CA THR A 67 -53.94 -2.99 -25.93
C THR A 67 -54.63 -2.17 -26.99
N LYS A 68 -55.57 -2.75 -27.77
CA LYS A 68 -56.30 -2.04 -28.86
C LYS A 68 -57.04 -0.79 -28.37
N PRO A 69 -57.73 -0.78 -27.23
CA PRO A 69 -58.48 0.39 -26.78
C PRO A 69 -57.60 1.52 -26.19
N TYR A 70 -56.31 1.23 -25.87
CA TYR A 70 -55.47 2.23 -25.17
C TYR A 70 -54.84 3.23 -26.14
N PRO A 71 -55.08 4.55 -25.91
CA PRO A 71 -54.38 5.60 -26.65
C PRO A 71 -52.88 5.56 -26.31
N ASP A 72 -52.07 6.15 -27.20
CA ASP A 72 -50.66 6.40 -26.93
C ASP A 72 -50.48 7.22 -25.66
N GLY A 73 -49.53 6.86 -24.83
CA GLY A 73 -49.27 7.53 -23.54
C GLY A 73 -50.07 7.02 -22.34
N THR A 74 -50.98 6.05 -22.52
CA THR A 74 -51.72 5.44 -21.39
C THR A 74 -50.74 4.92 -20.35
N GLN A 75 -51.01 5.23 -19.08
CA GLN A 75 -50.19 4.78 -17.94
C GLN A 75 -50.88 3.63 -17.19
N VAL A 76 -50.10 2.69 -16.71
CA VAL A 76 -50.52 1.51 -15.91
C VAL A 76 -49.61 1.37 -14.73
N LEU A 77 -50.20 1.14 -13.55
CA LEU A 77 -49.48 0.74 -12.35
C LEU A 77 -49.52 -0.79 -12.25
N VAL A 78 -48.35 -1.40 -12.25
CA VAL A 78 -48.14 -2.84 -12.02
C VAL A 78 -47.82 -3.04 -10.55
N ALA A 79 -48.60 -3.84 -9.82
CA ALA A 79 -48.49 -3.98 -8.37
C ALA A 79 -47.30 -4.83 -7.92
N GLY A 80 -46.82 -5.71 -8.79
CA GLY A 80 -45.63 -6.54 -8.57
C GLY A 80 -45.19 -7.23 -9.87
N TYR A 81 -44.03 -7.82 -9.91
CA TYR A 81 -43.58 -8.56 -11.08
C TYR A 81 -44.26 -9.91 -11.23
N ARG A 82 -44.17 -10.76 -10.18
CA ARG A 82 -44.79 -12.10 -10.10
C ARG A 82 -46.06 -12.10 -9.31
N THR A 83 -46.08 -11.38 -8.18
CA THR A 83 -47.21 -11.24 -7.26
C THR A 83 -47.29 -9.80 -6.76
N PRO A 84 -48.51 -9.27 -6.47
CA PRO A 84 -48.65 -7.94 -5.91
C PRO A 84 -47.81 -7.77 -4.62
N GLY A 85 -47.03 -6.69 -4.57
CA GLY A 85 -46.22 -6.36 -3.39
C GLY A 85 -44.88 -7.09 -3.29
N ASP A 86 -44.43 -7.81 -4.30
CA ASP A 86 -43.14 -8.54 -4.31
C ASP A 86 -41.91 -7.61 -4.46
N GLY A 87 -42.10 -6.31 -4.57
CA GLY A 87 -41.03 -5.34 -4.77
C GLY A 87 -40.64 -5.10 -6.24
N GLY A 88 -41.14 -5.91 -7.17
CA GLY A 88 -40.95 -5.71 -8.61
C GLY A 88 -42.04 -4.89 -9.30
N GLY A 89 -42.88 -4.19 -8.52
CA GLY A 89 -43.92 -3.30 -9.03
C GLY A 89 -43.33 -2.08 -9.76
N MET A 90 -44.04 -1.60 -10.78
CA MET A 90 -43.58 -0.47 -11.59
C MET A 90 -44.72 0.30 -12.24
N ALA A 91 -44.47 1.56 -12.54
CA ALA A 91 -45.36 2.34 -13.43
C ALA A 91 -44.84 2.20 -14.88
N VAL A 92 -45.74 1.96 -15.81
CA VAL A 92 -45.40 1.85 -17.24
C VAL A 92 -46.28 2.74 -18.10
N ARG A 93 -45.75 3.14 -19.27
CA ARG A 93 -46.42 3.96 -20.26
C ARG A 93 -46.51 3.23 -21.59
N TRP A 94 -47.70 3.20 -22.19
CA TRP A 94 -47.91 2.64 -23.53
C TRP A 94 -47.32 3.53 -24.62
N ASN A 95 -46.47 2.97 -25.45
CA ASN A 95 -45.99 3.60 -26.69
C ASN A 95 -46.46 2.73 -27.87
N LYS A 96 -47.52 3.18 -28.53
CA LYS A 96 -48.19 2.44 -29.59
C LYS A 96 -47.32 2.16 -30.83
N LYS A 97 -46.31 3.04 -31.04
CA LYS A 97 -45.44 2.94 -32.21
C LYS A 97 -44.11 2.22 -31.91
N SER A 98 -43.81 1.95 -30.66
CA SER A 98 -42.52 1.37 -30.26
C SER A 98 -42.37 -0.05 -30.77
N THR A 99 -41.25 -0.33 -31.41
CA THR A 99 -40.82 -1.67 -31.84
C THR A 99 -39.59 -2.16 -31.04
N THR A 100 -39.21 -1.46 -30.00
CA THR A 100 -38.08 -1.79 -29.13
C THR A 100 -38.19 -3.24 -28.62
N ALA A 101 -37.11 -3.97 -28.60
CA ALA A 101 -37.08 -5.33 -28.13
C ALA A 101 -37.56 -5.45 -26.68
N HIS A 102 -38.37 -6.46 -26.39
CA HIS A 102 -38.77 -6.78 -25.02
C HIS A 102 -37.55 -7.26 -24.24
N ASN A 103 -37.31 -6.64 -23.07
CA ASN A 103 -36.16 -6.97 -22.19
C ASN A 103 -36.58 -7.44 -20.78
N GLY A 104 -37.88 -7.62 -20.56
CA GLY A 104 -38.39 -8.11 -19.28
C GLY A 104 -38.66 -7.06 -18.21
N GLY A 105 -38.07 -5.89 -18.30
CA GLY A 105 -38.19 -4.82 -17.27
C GLY A 105 -38.54 -3.46 -17.84
N THR A 106 -37.60 -2.73 -18.41
CA THR A 106 -37.82 -1.37 -18.92
C THR A 106 -38.68 -1.32 -20.16
N VAL A 107 -38.69 -2.41 -20.95
CA VAL A 107 -39.52 -2.54 -22.16
C VAL A 107 -40.28 -3.84 -22.13
N ILE A 108 -41.59 -3.79 -22.05
CA ILE A 108 -42.49 -4.94 -21.96
C ILE A 108 -43.40 -5.01 -23.18
N ALA A 109 -43.31 -6.13 -23.95
CA ALA A 109 -44.19 -6.38 -25.06
C ALA A 109 -45.48 -7.09 -24.62
N PRO A 110 -46.62 -6.90 -25.32
CA PRO A 110 -47.78 -7.75 -25.18
C PRO A 110 -47.46 -9.24 -25.35
N GLY A 111 -48.18 -10.13 -24.65
CA GLY A 111 -47.94 -11.56 -24.57
C GLY A 111 -48.26 -12.36 -25.83
N THR A 112 -48.37 -11.74 -26.99
CA THR A 112 -48.63 -12.42 -28.29
C THR A 112 -47.35 -13.02 -28.89
N LYS A 113 -47.51 -14.08 -29.66
CA LYS A 113 -46.38 -14.84 -30.28
C LYS A 113 -45.51 -13.95 -31.21
N ASN A 114 -46.15 -12.98 -31.89
CA ASN A 114 -45.48 -11.97 -32.72
C ASN A 114 -46.09 -10.60 -32.43
N PRO A 115 -45.63 -9.94 -31.38
CA PRO A 115 -46.15 -8.60 -31.04
C PRO A 115 -45.74 -7.63 -32.14
N GLY A 116 -46.71 -7.07 -32.82
CA GLY A 116 -46.53 -5.94 -33.73
C GLY A 116 -45.94 -4.70 -32.97
N PRO A 117 -46.02 -3.49 -33.54
CA PRO A 117 -45.69 -2.25 -32.83
C PRO A 117 -46.52 -2.13 -31.56
N GLY A 118 -45.92 -1.52 -30.55
CA GLY A 118 -46.53 -1.23 -29.25
C GLY A 118 -45.75 -1.89 -28.08
N ARG A 119 -45.29 -1.06 -27.16
CA ARG A 119 -44.56 -1.51 -25.97
C ARG A 119 -45.00 -0.69 -24.76
N TRP A 120 -44.97 -1.36 -23.60
CA TRP A 120 -45.00 -0.70 -22.31
C TRP A 120 -43.57 -0.35 -21.91
N HIS A 121 -43.31 0.96 -21.70
CA HIS A 121 -42.03 1.46 -21.22
C HIS A 121 -42.14 1.79 -19.75
N GLN A 122 -41.22 1.26 -18.93
CA GLN A 122 -41.14 1.56 -17.51
C GLN A 122 -40.88 3.08 -17.32
N LEU A 123 -41.61 3.70 -16.43
CA LEU A 123 -41.39 5.07 -15.98
C LEU A 123 -40.46 5.02 -14.76
N HIS A 124 -39.29 5.62 -14.86
CA HIS A 124 -38.31 5.69 -13.79
C HIS A 124 -37.61 7.05 -13.77
N THR A 125 -37.04 7.40 -12.62
CA THR A 125 -36.30 8.65 -12.41
C THR A 125 -34.78 8.45 -12.59
N GLY A 126 -34.36 7.36 -13.27
CA GLY A 126 -32.97 7.02 -13.48
C GLY A 126 -32.45 5.94 -12.52
N THR A 127 -33.26 5.46 -11.60
CA THR A 127 -32.96 4.32 -10.74
C THR A 127 -33.77 3.08 -11.18
N LEU A 128 -33.11 1.93 -11.27
CA LEU A 128 -33.72 0.64 -11.60
C LEU A 128 -33.31 -0.43 -10.60
N ASP A 129 -34.20 -1.43 -10.42
CA ASP A 129 -34.05 -2.54 -9.48
C ASP A 129 -34.16 -3.87 -10.26
N PHE A 130 -33.32 -4.83 -9.96
CA PHE A 130 -33.35 -6.18 -10.55
C PHE A 130 -34.71 -6.88 -10.37
N ARG A 131 -35.48 -6.59 -9.30
CA ARG A 131 -36.80 -7.12 -9.09
C ARG A 131 -37.78 -6.69 -10.14
N THR A 132 -37.61 -5.51 -10.75
CA THR A 132 -38.44 -5.04 -11.88
C THR A 132 -38.16 -5.80 -13.17
N PHE A 133 -37.12 -6.65 -13.18
CA PHE A 133 -36.84 -7.64 -14.24
C PHE A 133 -37.18 -9.09 -13.83
N GLY A 134 -37.76 -9.27 -12.66
CA GLY A 134 -38.19 -10.58 -12.19
C GLY A 134 -37.16 -11.40 -11.42
N HIS A 135 -36.06 -10.77 -11.00
CA HIS A 135 -35.03 -11.40 -10.17
C HIS A 135 -35.32 -11.20 -8.69
N PHE A 136 -35.61 -12.30 -7.97
CA PHE A 136 -35.96 -12.32 -6.55
C PHE A 136 -35.10 -13.28 -5.75
N ASP A 137 -34.20 -13.99 -6.40
CA ASP A 137 -33.27 -14.96 -5.80
C ASP A 137 -32.11 -15.22 -6.77
N ALA A 138 -31.04 -15.85 -6.26
CA ALA A 138 -29.86 -16.22 -7.06
C ALA A 138 -30.02 -17.54 -7.83
N LYS A 139 -31.22 -17.88 -8.33
CA LYS A 139 -31.47 -19.11 -9.09
C LYS A 139 -31.48 -18.90 -10.60
N THR A 140 -31.81 -17.69 -11.03
CA THR A 140 -31.88 -17.33 -12.44
C THR A 140 -30.78 -16.30 -12.74
N PRO A 141 -29.98 -16.51 -13.81
CA PRO A 141 -28.94 -15.55 -14.18
C PRO A 141 -29.50 -14.14 -14.41
N ALA A 142 -28.88 -13.14 -13.79
CA ALA A 142 -29.30 -11.73 -13.87
C ALA A 142 -28.60 -10.94 -14.99
N ASP A 143 -27.75 -11.61 -15.77
CA ASP A 143 -26.90 -11.01 -16.80
C ASP A 143 -27.69 -10.16 -17.80
N ALA A 144 -28.78 -10.68 -18.33
CA ALA A 144 -29.60 -9.96 -19.32
C ALA A 144 -30.30 -8.72 -18.72
N ALA A 145 -30.67 -8.77 -17.45
CA ALA A 145 -31.25 -7.64 -16.74
C ALA A 145 -30.21 -6.52 -16.53
N LEU A 146 -29.00 -6.90 -16.11
CA LEU A 146 -27.88 -5.96 -15.97
C LEU A 146 -27.56 -5.27 -17.29
N ASP A 147 -27.40 -6.05 -18.37
CA ASP A 147 -27.11 -5.50 -19.70
C ASP A 147 -28.22 -4.54 -20.18
N ALA A 148 -29.48 -4.89 -19.94
CA ALA A 148 -30.60 -4.02 -20.31
C ALA A 148 -30.63 -2.69 -19.51
N MET A 149 -30.34 -2.76 -18.20
CA MET A 149 -30.32 -1.56 -17.36
C MET A 149 -29.13 -0.65 -17.68
N ILE A 150 -27.93 -1.20 -17.85
CA ILE A 150 -26.71 -0.42 -18.05
C ILE A 150 -26.63 0.22 -19.44
N THR A 151 -27.29 -0.35 -20.44
CA THR A 151 -27.37 0.22 -21.80
C THR A 151 -28.35 1.37 -21.90
N ASP A 152 -29.31 1.48 -21.00
CA ASP A 152 -30.24 2.62 -20.96
C ASP A 152 -29.53 3.87 -20.42
N LYS A 153 -29.29 4.84 -21.31
CA LYS A 153 -28.53 6.06 -20.96
C LYS A 153 -29.25 6.97 -19.97
N SER A 154 -30.56 6.78 -19.75
CA SER A 154 -31.31 7.53 -18.73
C SER A 154 -31.13 6.96 -17.32
N VAL A 155 -30.59 5.74 -17.19
CA VAL A 155 -30.31 5.12 -15.91
C VAL A 155 -28.97 5.63 -15.38
N HIS A 156 -28.94 6.07 -14.13
CA HIS A 156 -27.74 6.49 -13.43
C HIS A 156 -27.51 5.69 -12.14
N ARG A 157 -28.47 4.85 -11.72
CA ARG A 157 -28.35 3.98 -10.56
C ARG A 157 -29.06 2.65 -10.80
N ILE A 158 -28.37 1.56 -10.50
CA ILE A 158 -28.90 0.20 -10.51
C ILE A 158 -28.81 -0.35 -9.09
N GLU A 159 -29.92 -0.84 -8.57
CA GLU A 159 -30.00 -1.38 -7.21
C GLU A 159 -30.34 -2.87 -7.21
N ALA A 160 -29.73 -3.63 -6.29
CA ALA A 160 -30.16 -4.95 -5.94
C ALA A 160 -30.80 -4.94 -4.54
N HIS A 161 -31.95 -5.57 -4.43
CA HIS A 161 -32.64 -5.82 -3.16
C HIS A 161 -32.88 -7.33 -2.97
N THR A 162 -32.04 -8.15 -3.58
CA THR A 162 -32.08 -9.60 -3.53
C THR A 162 -30.72 -10.16 -3.94
N ASP A 163 -30.47 -11.40 -3.58
CA ASP A 163 -29.28 -12.13 -4.03
C ASP A 163 -29.36 -12.38 -5.54
N LEU A 164 -28.19 -12.32 -6.21
CA LEU A 164 -28.09 -12.45 -7.67
C LEU A 164 -27.09 -13.53 -8.07
N LEU A 165 -27.32 -14.08 -9.27
CA LEU A 165 -26.43 -15.01 -9.94
C LEU A 165 -25.97 -14.37 -11.27
N PHE A 166 -24.64 -14.35 -11.50
CA PHE A 166 -24.05 -14.01 -12.79
C PHE A 166 -23.33 -15.20 -13.38
N THR A 167 -23.44 -15.38 -14.71
CA THR A 167 -22.87 -16.51 -15.44
C THR A 167 -21.87 -16.11 -16.51
N LYS A 168 -21.64 -14.80 -16.68
CA LYS A 168 -20.66 -14.27 -17.65
C LYS A 168 -19.97 -13.02 -17.14
N ARG A 169 -18.93 -12.60 -17.84
CA ARG A 169 -18.22 -11.35 -17.65
C ARG A 169 -18.88 -10.26 -18.50
N HIS A 170 -19.05 -9.07 -17.92
CA HIS A 170 -19.62 -7.91 -18.59
C HIS A 170 -18.55 -6.85 -18.78
N LEU A 171 -18.48 -6.28 -19.99
CA LEU A 171 -17.59 -5.17 -20.30
C LEU A 171 -18.42 -3.93 -20.66
N PHE A 172 -18.22 -2.86 -19.90
CA PHE A 172 -18.95 -1.62 -20.02
C PHE A 172 -18.03 -0.43 -20.30
N ASP A 173 -18.47 0.43 -21.21
CA ASP A 173 -17.89 1.77 -21.46
C ASP A 173 -18.70 2.89 -20.77
N ARG A 174 -19.59 2.51 -19.86
CA ARG A 174 -20.60 3.37 -19.24
C ARG A 174 -20.00 4.26 -18.16
N SER A 175 -20.16 5.59 -18.33
CA SER A 175 -19.86 6.62 -17.33
C SER A 175 -21.10 7.08 -16.57
N ASN A 176 -20.91 7.72 -15.40
CA ASN A 176 -21.95 8.32 -14.56
C ASN A 176 -23.04 7.31 -14.18
N ILE A 177 -22.62 6.19 -13.63
CA ILE A 177 -23.47 5.08 -13.20
C ILE A 177 -23.04 4.59 -11.81
N GLU A 178 -23.99 4.29 -10.96
CA GLU A 178 -23.76 3.62 -9.68
C GLU A 178 -24.49 2.28 -9.67
N LEU A 179 -23.76 1.21 -9.27
CA LEU A 179 -24.29 -0.11 -9.02
C LEU A 179 -24.23 -0.35 -7.50
N ASP A 180 -25.39 -0.39 -6.86
CA ASP A 180 -25.52 -0.63 -5.41
C ASP A 180 -26.21 -1.99 -5.17
N PHE A 181 -25.42 -2.94 -4.67
CA PHE A 181 -25.92 -4.31 -4.43
C PHE A 181 -26.57 -4.48 -3.06
N GLY A 182 -26.75 -3.39 -2.27
CA GLY A 182 -27.52 -3.40 -1.03
C GLY A 182 -27.04 -4.37 0.06
N GLY A 183 -25.81 -4.87 -0.02
CA GLY A 183 -25.28 -5.88 0.88
C GLY A 183 -25.74 -7.32 0.55
N HIS A 184 -26.35 -7.53 -0.59
CA HIS A 184 -26.81 -8.85 -1.02
C HIS A 184 -25.69 -9.74 -1.55
N HIS A 185 -25.91 -11.06 -1.52
CA HIS A 185 -24.99 -12.05 -2.03
C HIS A 185 -25.01 -12.11 -3.55
N ILE A 186 -23.83 -11.98 -4.13
CA ILE A 186 -23.60 -12.09 -5.56
C ILE A 186 -22.76 -13.34 -5.81
N ARG A 187 -23.35 -14.29 -6.50
CA ARG A 187 -22.72 -15.57 -6.83
C ARG A 187 -22.39 -15.64 -8.29
N THR A 188 -21.39 -16.45 -8.61
CA THR A 188 -21.03 -16.74 -10.01
C THR A 188 -21.08 -18.25 -10.27
N GLU A 189 -21.54 -18.63 -11.47
CA GLU A 189 -21.59 -20.02 -11.91
C GLU A 189 -21.32 -20.07 -13.42
N GLY A 190 -20.45 -20.97 -13.84
CA GLY A 190 -20.19 -21.19 -15.27
C GLY A 190 -19.56 -19.98 -15.96
N ILE A 191 -18.80 -19.16 -15.23
CA ILE A 191 -18.10 -18.02 -15.82
C ILE A 191 -17.21 -18.50 -16.96
N GLU A 192 -17.29 -17.83 -18.09
CA GLU A 192 -16.45 -18.13 -19.24
C GLU A 192 -14.96 -17.93 -18.93
N LYS A 193 -14.11 -18.73 -19.55
CA LYS A 193 -12.67 -18.65 -19.38
C LYS A 193 -12.14 -17.27 -19.77
N ASN A 194 -11.20 -16.74 -19.00
CA ASN A 194 -10.41 -15.60 -19.43
C ASN A 194 -9.60 -15.96 -20.67
N THR A 195 -9.37 -14.97 -21.51
CA THR A 195 -8.45 -15.12 -22.64
C THR A 195 -7.04 -14.70 -22.20
N HIS A 196 -6.04 -15.17 -22.92
CA HIS A 196 -4.65 -14.74 -22.72
C HIS A 196 -4.48 -13.20 -22.86
N ASP A 197 -5.31 -12.58 -23.69
CA ASP A 197 -5.29 -11.13 -23.95
C ASP A 197 -6.02 -10.31 -22.89
N ASN A 198 -6.88 -10.93 -22.08
CA ASN A 198 -7.62 -10.26 -21.01
C ASN A 198 -7.72 -11.11 -19.74
N PRO A 199 -6.60 -11.44 -19.09
CA PRO A 199 -6.60 -12.30 -17.91
C PRO A 199 -7.33 -11.68 -16.71
N PHE A 200 -7.62 -10.38 -16.75
CA PHE A 200 -8.17 -9.61 -15.64
C PHE A 200 -9.64 -9.20 -15.82
N GLY A 201 -10.37 -9.82 -16.75
CA GLY A 201 -11.79 -9.53 -16.94
C GLY A 201 -12.62 -9.91 -15.72
N ALA A 202 -13.19 -8.93 -15.03
CA ALA A 202 -14.09 -9.12 -13.89
C ALA A 202 -15.53 -9.42 -14.35
N VAL A 203 -16.40 -9.81 -13.40
CA VAL A 203 -17.84 -9.90 -13.67
C VAL A 203 -18.37 -8.53 -14.11
N LEU A 204 -17.94 -7.47 -13.42
CA LEU A 204 -18.25 -6.08 -13.74
C LEU A 204 -16.96 -5.36 -14.17
N SER A 205 -16.68 -5.33 -15.47
CA SER A 205 -15.53 -4.64 -16.04
C SER A 205 -15.95 -3.32 -16.67
N PHE A 206 -15.33 -2.22 -16.23
CA PHE A 206 -15.50 -0.89 -16.81
C PHE A 206 -14.22 -0.48 -17.53
N ARG A 207 -14.30 -0.22 -18.84
CA ARG A 207 -13.13 0.13 -19.64
C ARG A 207 -13.39 1.35 -20.51
N GLY A 208 -12.50 2.34 -20.41
CA GLY A 208 -12.46 3.47 -21.33
C GLY A 208 -12.00 3.05 -22.73
N THR A 209 -12.36 3.85 -23.71
CA THR A 209 -12.00 3.59 -25.11
C THR A 209 -10.63 4.17 -25.41
N VAL A 210 -9.70 3.32 -25.80
CA VAL A 210 -8.41 3.73 -26.37
C VAL A 210 -8.63 4.03 -27.85
N THR A 211 -8.34 5.26 -28.28
CA THR A 211 -8.56 5.69 -29.67
C THR A 211 -7.33 5.36 -30.53
N ASP A 212 -7.49 5.48 -31.84
CA ASP A 212 -6.38 5.31 -32.80
C ASP A 212 -5.44 6.53 -32.84
N THR A 213 -5.76 7.63 -32.12
CA THR A 213 -4.94 8.84 -32.10
C THR A 213 -3.72 8.63 -31.21
N THR A 214 -2.55 8.61 -31.85
CA THR A 214 -1.27 8.41 -31.16
C THR A 214 -0.25 9.45 -31.63
N VAL A 215 0.46 10.04 -30.66
CA VAL A 215 1.61 10.95 -30.90
C VAL A 215 2.86 10.27 -30.34
N ARG A 216 3.89 10.07 -31.20
CA ARG A 216 5.17 9.49 -30.80
C ARG A 216 6.29 10.44 -31.18
N HIS A 217 7.23 10.65 -30.25
CA HIS A 217 8.39 11.47 -30.51
C HIS A 217 9.53 11.16 -29.55
N ALA A 218 10.76 11.42 -29.99
CA ALA A 218 11.91 11.44 -29.10
C ALA A 218 11.98 12.77 -28.36
N LEU A 219 12.32 12.73 -27.08
CA LEU A 219 12.51 13.93 -26.26
C LEU A 219 13.65 14.80 -26.82
N SER A 220 13.36 16.05 -27.14
CA SER A 220 14.34 17.03 -27.63
C SER A 220 15.30 17.52 -26.53
N GLY A 221 14.89 17.45 -25.28
CA GLY A 221 15.64 17.78 -24.06
C GLY A 221 15.30 16.80 -22.93
N THR A 222 16.02 16.94 -21.82
CA THR A 222 15.72 16.22 -20.58
C THR A 222 14.44 16.78 -19.97
N VAL A 223 13.49 15.88 -19.61
CA VAL A 223 12.32 16.22 -18.78
C VAL A 223 12.72 16.00 -17.33
N VAL A 224 12.81 17.09 -16.58
CA VAL A 224 13.27 17.05 -15.20
C VAL A 224 12.21 16.43 -14.27
N GLU A 225 12.66 15.91 -13.15
CA GLU A 225 11.80 15.45 -12.06
C GLU A 225 10.95 16.60 -11.51
N LEU A 226 9.73 16.29 -11.05
CA LEU A 226 8.76 17.23 -10.48
C LEU A 226 8.28 18.33 -11.45
N THR A 227 8.35 18.08 -12.74
CA THR A 227 7.68 18.92 -13.73
C THR A 227 6.33 18.34 -14.14
N ASP A 228 5.37 19.19 -14.45
CA ASP A 228 4.08 18.87 -15.06
C ASP A 228 4.03 19.28 -16.54
N THR A 229 5.08 19.93 -17.04
CA THR A 229 5.15 20.46 -18.39
C THR A 229 6.03 19.58 -19.27
N PHE A 230 5.42 19.06 -20.33
CA PHE A 230 6.04 18.08 -21.21
C PHE A 230 6.19 18.62 -22.64
N PRO A 231 7.35 18.39 -23.28
CA PRO A 231 7.53 18.71 -24.68
C PRO A 231 6.72 17.76 -25.56
N VAL A 232 6.14 18.31 -26.62
CA VAL A 232 5.41 17.58 -27.68
C VAL A 232 5.82 18.12 -29.04
N PRO A 233 5.71 17.33 -30.13
CA PRO A 233 6.13 17.79 -31.45
C PRO A 233 5.23 18.91 -32.00
N ASP A 234 3.94 18.89 -31.74
CA ASP A 234 2.97 19.92 -32.10
C ASP A 234 1.83 19.90 -31.08
N ALA A 235 1.70 20.96 -30.30
CA ALA A 235 0.67 21.08 -29.27
C ALA A 235 -0.76 21.16 -29.84
N LYS A 236 -0.93 21.41 -31.15
CA LYS A 236 -2.26 21.40 -31.82
C LYS A 236 -2.91 20.01 -31.84
N ALA A 237 -2.12 18.95 -31.61
CA ALA A 237 -2.66 17.61 -31.48
C ALA A 237 -3.41 17.38 -30.15
N PHE A 238 -3.30 18.30 -29.19
CA PHE A 238 -3.83 18.20 -27.84
C PHE A 238 -4.83 19.32 -27.57
N GLU A 239 -5.82 19.01 -26.71
CA GLU A 239 -6.79 19.98 -26.22
C GLU A 239 -6.93 19.86 -24.70
N VAL A 240 -7.19 20.97 -24.02
CA VAL A 240 -7.42 20.99 -22.58
C VAL A 240 -8.67 20.14 -22.23
N GLY A 241 -8.54 19.31 -21.21
CA GLY A 241 -9.57 18.34 -20.76
C GLY A 241 -9.52 16.98 -21.45
N GLN A 242 -8.70 16.81 -22.48
CA GLN A 242 -8.43 15.49 -23.08
C GLN A 242 -7.60 14.61 -22.16
N TRP A 243 -7.83 13.31 -22.26
CA TRP A 243 -7.09 12.30 -21.51
C TRP A 243 -6.17 11.50 -22.43
N TRP A 244 -4.96 11.28 -21.96
CA TRP A 244 -3.92 10.56 -22.69
C TRP A 244 -3.23 9.52 -21.82
N ALA A 245 -3.07 8.31 -22.33
CA ALA A 245 -2.17 7.33 -21.79
C ALA A 245 -0.75 7.66 -22.30
N VAL A 246 0.09 8.16 -21.41
CA VAL A 246 1.48 8.51 -21.73
C VAL A 246 2.43 7.47 -21.18
N GLN A 247 3.38 7.04 -21.99
CA GLN A 247 4.45 6.16 -21.56
C GLN A 247 5.76 6.48 -22.25
N VAL A 248 6.86 6.29 -21.52
CA VAL A 248 8.22 6.33 -22.07
C VAL A 248 8.62 4.92 -22.55
N ALA A 249 9.50 4.83 -23.54
CA ALA A 249 10.11 3.56 -23.95
C ALA A 249 10.83 2.88 -22.78
N PRO A 250 10.99 1.54 -22.75
CA PRO A 250 11.71 0.85 -21.68
C PRO A 250 13.10 1.43 -21.45
N VAL A 251 13.57 1.32 -20.20
CA VAL A 251 14.94 1.69 -19.84
C VAL A 251 15.94 0.86 -20.65
N ALA A 252 16.96 1.49 -21.21
CA ALA A 252 17.97 0.81 -22.01
C ALA A 252 18.71 -0.24 -21.13
N GLY A 253 18.68 -1.49 -21.56
CA GLY A 253 19.25 -2.62 -20.81
C GLY A 253 18.39 -3.09 -19.63
N GLY A 254 17.23 -2.48 -19.41
CA GLY A 254 16.25 -2.91 -18.42
C GLY A 254 15.27 -3.96 -18.96
N GLY A 255 14.32 -4.36 -18.11
CA GLY A 255 13.25 -5.28 -18.48
C GLY A 255 12.22 -4.64 -19.42
N ARG A 256 11.42 -5.49 -20.05
CA ARG A 256 10.39 -5.08 -21.03
C ARG A 256 9.44 -4.02 -20.47
N ASP A 257 9.05 -4.14 -19.22
CA ASP A 257 8.07 -3.28 -18.56
C ASP A 257 8.72 -2.24 -17.63
N GLU A 258 10.05 -2.16 -17.63
CA GLU A 258 10.83 -1.21 -16.83
C GLU A 258 10.82 0.17 -17.47
N ARG A 259 9.89 1.01 -17.02
CA ARG A 259 9.66 2.36 -17.54
C ARG A 259 9.42 3.34 -16.40
N GLU A 260 10.01 4.52 -16.47
CA GLU A 260 9.87 5.58 -15.47
C GLU A 260 8.50 6.27 -15.54
N LEU A 261 7.86 6.25 -16.69
CA LEU A 261 6.57 6.89 -16.93
C LEU A 261 5.60 5.97 -17.67
N GLN A 262 4.48 5.67 -17.02
CA GLN A 262 3.30 4.98 -17.58
C GLN A 262 2.07 5.47 -16.81
N LYS A 263 1.33 6.48 -17.34
CA LYS A 263 0.24 7.12 -16.62
C LYS A 263 -0.90 7.56 -17.53
N LEU A 264 -2.13 7.51 -17.04
CA LEU A 264 -3.29 8.17 -17.64
C LEU A 264 -3.39 9.59 -17.09
N VAL A 265 -3.22 10.59 -17.94
CA VAL A 265 -3.13 12.00 -17.55
C VAL A 265 -4.10 12.87 -18.34
N GLU A 266 -4.54 13.93 -17.70
CA GLU A 266 -5.37 14.99 -18.29
C GLU A 266 -4.48 16.11 -18.81
N ILE A 267 -4.75 16.63 -20.01
CA ILE A 267 -4.15 17.88 -20.50
C ILE A 267 -4.83 19.04 -19.77
N THR A 268 -4.08 19.77 -18.97
CA THR A 268 -4.60 20.88 -18.17
C THR A 268 -4.37 22.24 -18.79
N GLU A 269 -3.34 22.36 -19.67
CA GLU A 269 -3.00 23.60 -20.37
C GLU A 269 -2.20 23.32 -21.65
N ILE A 270 -2.43 24.12 -22.67
CA ILE A 270 -1.54 24.24 -23.84
C ILE A 270 -0.60 25.43 -23.54
N VAL A 271 0.64 25.12 -23.15
CA VAL A 271 1.60 26.15 -22.70
C VAL A 271 2.13 26.99 -23.87
N ASP A 272 2.52 26.32 -24.93
CA ASP A 272 2.98 26.93 -26.18
C ASP A 272 2.82 25.95 -27.36
N ALA A 273 3.41 26.27 -28.51
CA ALA A 273 3.30 25.44 -29.72
C ALA A 273 3.91 24.04 -29.57
N THR A 274 4.77 23.83 -28.58
CA THR A 274 5.57 22.61 -28.39
C THR A 274 5.54 22.05 -26.97
N HIS A 275 4.72 22.63 -26.09
CA HIS A 275 4.60 22.15 -24.70
C HIS A 275 3.15 22.10 -24.24
N VAL A 276 2.84 21.03 -23.53
CA VAL A 276 1.56 20.82 -22.83
C VAL A 276 1.81 20.63 -21.34
N ARG A 277 0.87 21.12 -20.52
CA ARG A 277 0.83 20.81 -19.08
C ARG A 277 -0.14 19.68 -18.82
N ILE A 278 0.22 18.77 -17.94
CA ILE A 278 -0.59 17.62 -17.57
C ILE A 278 -0.92 17.61 -16.08
N GLY A 279 -1.98 16.93 -15.70
CA GLY A 279 -2.41 16.78 -14.31
C GLY A 279 -1.57 15.77 -13.50
N TYR A 280 -0.23 15.80 -13.67
CA TYR A 280 0.69 14.87 -13.01
C TYR A 280 2.09 15.50 -12.92
N LEU A 281 2.69 15.44 -11.71
CA LEU A 281 4.09 15.79 -11.52
C LEU A 281 4.98 14.57 -11.79
N ASN A 282 5.88 14.68 -12.76
CA ASN A 282 6.77 13.58 -13.14
C ASN A 282 7.69 13.16 -11.98
N GLY A 283 7.70 11.87 -11.65
CA GLY A 283 8.46 11.35 -10.53
C GLY A 283 9.93 11.06 -10.84
N TRP A 284 10.32 11.03 -12.10
CA TRP A 284 11.64 10.59 -12.54
C TRP A 284 12.16 11.45 -13.69
N GLU A 285 13.45 11.73 -13.70
CA GLU A 285 14.07 12.38 -14.85
C GLU A 285 13.97 11.47 -16.08
N LEU A 286 13.54 12.04 -17.21
CA LEU A 286 13.53 11.37 -18.51
C LEU A 286 14.62 11.98 -19.39
N ALA A 287 15.62 11.20 -19.73
CA ALA A 287 16.76 11.68 -20.49
C ALA A 287 16.37 12.09 -21.92
N LYS A 288 17.08 13.09 -22.46
CA LYS A 288 17.01 13.47 -23.87
C LYS A 288 17.16 12.25 -24.79
N GLY A 289 16.37 12.19 -25.84
CA GLY A 289 16.37 11.12 -26.84
C GLY A 289 15.48 9.92 -26.48
N ARG A 290 14.93 9.85 -25.26
CA ARG A 290 13.94 8.81 -24.89
C ARG A 290 12.67 9.03 -25.70
N GLU A 291 12.07 7.95 -26.21
CA GLU A 291 10.81 8.01 -26.94
C GLU A 291 9.62 8.09 -25.96
N LEU A 292 8.74 9.08 -26.16
CA LEU A 292 7.43 9.17 -25.55
C LEU A 292 6.35 8.78 -26.52
N THR A 293 5.40 7.98 -26.05
CA THR A 293 4.16 7.63 -26.74
C THR A 293 2.98 8.18 -25.96
N TRP A 294 2.15 8.95 -26.60
CA TRP A 294 0.88 9.47 -26.14
C TRP A 294 -0.24 8.79 -26.92
N THR A 295 -1.16 8.14 -26.26
CA THR A 295 -2.34 7.55 -26.90
C THR A 295 -3.59 8.16 -26.30
N ARG A 296 -4.45 8.76 -27.13
CA ARG A 296 -5.67 9.40 -26.64
C ARG A 296 -6.65 8.36 -26.11
N VAL A 297 -7.27 8.68 -24.98
CA VAL A 297 -8.22 7.82 -24.31
C VAL A 297 -9.50 8.60 -24.01
N GLU A 298 -10.63 7.95 -24.20
CA GLU A 298 -11.93 8.39 -23.69
C GLU A 298 -12.23 7.56 -22.44
N PRO A 299 -11.91 8.06 -21.22
CA PRO A 299 -11.99 7.24 -20.02
C PRO A 299 -13.45 7.07 -19.57
N VAL A 300 -13.72 5.92 -18.95
CA VAL A 300 -14.93 5.78 -18.12
C VAL A 300 -14.78 6.72 -16.91
N ARG A 301 -15.84 7.44 -16.59
CA ARG A 301 -15.86 8.42 -15.50
C ARG A 301 -17.03 8.18 -14.55
N ASN A 302 -16.77 8.34 -13.24
CA ASN A 302 -17.81 8.31 -12.20
C ASN A 302 -18.68 7.03 -12.29
N ALA A 303 -18.08 5.88 -12.51
CA ALA A 303 -18.75 4.59 -12.40
C ALA A 303 -18.42 4.00 -11.02
N HIS A 304 -19.45 3.75 -10.20
CA HIS A 304 -19.26 3.32 -8.81
C HIS A 304 -19.91 1.97 -8.57
N VAL A 305 -19.26 1.12 -7.74
CA VAL A 305 -19.79 -0.20 -7.34
C VAL A 305 -19.76 -0.29 -5.82
N ARG A 306 -20.92 -0.66 -5.21
CA ARG A 306 -21.07 -0.61 -3.76
C ARG A 306 -21.82 -1.80 -3.18
N ASN A 307 -21.54 -2.07 -1.89
CA ASN A 307 -22.34 -2.89 -0.99
C ASN A 307 -22.62 -4.30 -1.52
N MET A 308 -21.57 -5.09 -1.78
CA MET A 308 -21.67 -6.42 -2.37
C MET A 308 -21.05 -7.46 -1.43
N VAL A 309 -21.73 -8.57 -1.20
CA VAL A 309 -21.13 -9.80 -0.65
C VAL A 309 -20.86 -10.73 -1.84
N PHE A 310 -19.60 -10.89 -2.22
CA PHE A 310 -19.24 -11.63 -3.43
C PHE A 310 -18.69 -13.02 -3.09
N GLU A 311 -19.28 -14.05 -3.70
CA GLU A 311 -18.80 -15.43 -3.63
C GLU A 311 -18.16 -15.79 -4.97
N GLY A 312 -16.82 -15.89 -4.97
CA GLY A 312 -16.06 -16.28 -6.15
C GLY A 312 -16.25 -17.75 -6.50
N ALA A 313 -16.03 -18.08 -7.77
CA ALA A 313 -16.02 -19.44 -8.27
C ALA A 313 -14.80 -19.65 -9.19
N GLY A 314 -14.38 -20.92 -9.34
CA GLY A 314 -13.25 -21.31 -10.17
C GLY A 314 -11.91 -21.23 -9.45
N PRO A 315 -11.10 -22.30 -9.52
CA PRO A 315 -9.86 -22.44 -8.78
C PRO A 315 -8.61 -21.93 -9.52
N ASP A 316 -8.69 -21.53 -10.77
CA ASP A 316 -7.55 -21.24 -11.65
C ASP A 316 -7.69 -19.89 -12.38
N GLU A 317 -6.63 -19.49 -13.06
CA GLU A 317 -6.54 -18.20 -13.77
C GLU A 317 -7.54 -18.04 -14.93
N TYR A 318 -8.09 -19.12 -15.44
CA TYR A 318 -9.05 -19.09 -16.57
C TYR A 318 -10.50 -19.09 -16.10
N THR A 319 -10.80 -19.82 -15.04
CA THR A 319 -12.16 -20.01 -14.53
C THR A 319 -12.46 -19.20 -13.29
N GLY A 320 -11.44 -18.66 -12.63
CA GLY A 320 -11.57 -17.84 -11.43
C GLY A 320 -12.39 -16.57 -11.68
N SER A 321 -13.39 -16.34 -10.85
CA SER A 321 -14.21 -15.13 -10.91
C SER A 321 -13.76 -14.08 -9.90
N HIS A 322 -13.97 -12.82 -10.24
CA HIS A 322 -13.76 -11.67 -9.37
C HIS A 322 -14.73 -10.54 -9.72
N PRO A 323 -15.12 -9.68 -8.74
CA PRO A 323 -16.29 -8.83 -8.94
C PRO A 323 -16.05 -7.63 -9.86
N VAL A 324 -14.96 -6.86 -9.67
CA VAL A 324 -14.86 -5.52 -10.27
C VAL A 324 -13.49 -5.25 -10.87
N SER A 325 -13.47 -4.73 -12.08
CA SER A 325 -12.27 -4.16 -12.68
C SER A 325 -12.54 -2.82 -13.38
N PHE A 326 -11.53 -1.96 -13.35
CA PHE A 326 -11.51 -0.70 -14.09
C PHE A 326 -10.25 -0.58 -14.92
N GLU A 327 -10.40 -0.16 -16.17
CA GLU A 327 -9.28 0.12 -17.05
C GLU A 327 -9.52 1.45 -17.79
N TYR A 328 -8.54 2.32 -17.81
CA TYR A 328 -8.67 3.68 -18.36
C TYR A 328 -9.87 4.41 -17.75
N ALA A 329 -9.86 4.56 -16.43
CA ALA A 329 -11.00 5.11 -15.70
C ALA A 329 -10.61 6.26 -14.76
N VAL A 330 -11.54 7.19 -14.55
CA VAL A 330 -11.35 8.41 -13.76
C VAL A 330 -12.47 8.59 -12.76
N GLY A 331 -12.14 8.76 -11.48
CA GLY A 331 -13.12 9.00 -10.42
C GLY A 331 -14.08 7.83 -10.19
N CYS A 332 -13.60 6.59 -10.36
CA CYS A 332 -14.42 5.38 -10.22
C CYS A 332 -14.16 4.73 -8.86
N ASP A 333 -15.13 4.83 -7.95
CA ASP A 333 -15.00 4.38 -6.58
C ASP A 333 -15.64 3.01 -6.33
N VAL A 334 -15.09 2.31 -5.34
CA VAL A 334 -15.63 1.03 -4.85
C VAL A 334 -15.72 1.07 -3.34
N SER A 335 -16.85 0.65 -2.78
CA SER A 335 -17.01 0.58 -1.33
C SER A 335 -17.89 -0.57 -0.87
N GLY A 336 -17.59 -1.12 0.32
CA GLY A 336 -18.42 -2.15 0.96
C GLY A 336 -18.49 -3.46 0.16
N ILE A 337 -17.42 -3.87 -0.51
CA ILE A 337 -17.33 -5.18 -1.16
C ILE A 337 -16.65 -6.17 -0.22
N HIS A 338 -17.37 -7.21 0.16
CA HIS A 338 -16.86 -8.28 1.02
C HIS A 338 -16.82 -9.58 0.20
N ALA A 339 -15.61 -10.05 -0.12
CA ALA A 339 -15.41 -11.16 -1.03
C ALA A 339 -14.81 -12.39 -0.34
N THR A 340 -15.19 -13.57 -0.85
CA THR A 340 -14.60 -14.87 -0.53
C THR A 340 -14.34 -15.66 -1.81
N GLY A 341 -13.33 -16.51 -1.81
CA GLY A 341 -13.10 -17.46 -2.92
C GLY A 341 -12.76 -16.81 -4.28
N THR A 342 -12.33 -15.57 -4.32
CA THR A 342 -11.91 -14.91 -5.57
C THR A 342 -10.49 -15.32 -5.95
N PHE A 343 -10.29 -15.77 -7.18
CA PHE A 343 -8.94 -16.08 -7.69
C PHE A 343 -8.16 -14.79 -7.99
N TRP A 344 -8.66 -13.95 -8.91
CA TRP A 344 -8.07 -12.66 -9.25
C TRP A 344 -8.39 -11.56 -8.24
N PRO A 345 -7.73 -10.40 -8.31
CA PRO A 345 -8.00 -9.29 -7.37
C PRO A 345 -9.48 -8.94 -7.31
N VAL A 346 -10.03 -8.82 -6.09
CA VAL A 346 -11.43 -8.40 -5.90
C VAL A 346 -11.70 -7.08 -6.63
N ILE A 347 -10.75 -6.15 -6.53
CA ILE A 347 -10.82 -4.86 -7.21
C ILE A 347 -9.51 -4.65 -7.96
N MET A 348 -9.60 -4.69 -9.28
CA MET A 348 -8.45 -4.48 -10.14
C MET A 348 -8.54 -3.14 -10.87
N ARG A 349 -7.44 -2.39 -10.87
CA ARG A 349 -7.33 -1.12 -11.60
C ARG A 349 -6.08 -1.08 -12.46
N ARG A 350 -6.23 -0.65 -13.70
CA ARG A 350 -5.12 -0.43 -14.62
C ARG A 350 -5.33 0.89 -15.39
N TRP A 351 -4.33 1.78 -15.40
CA TRP A 351 -4.46 3.09 -16.00
C TRP A 351 -5.64 3.90 -15.44
N CYS A 352 -5.78 3.92 -14.10
CA CYS A 352 -6.87 4.62 -13.42
C CYS A 352 -6.35 5.79 -12.60
N THR A 353 -7.17 6.82 -12.43
CA THR A 353 -6.81 8.00 -11.65
C THR A 353 -7.97 8.55 -10.82
N ARG A 354 -7.65 9.16 -9.65
CA ARG A 354 -8.63 9.83 -8.76
C ARG A 354 -9.74 8.87 -8.30
N PHE A 355 -9.38 7.73 -7.73
CA PHE A 355 -10.34 6.71 -7.27
C PHE A 355 -10.23 6.46 -5.76
N ARG A 356 -11.29 5.90 -5.19
CA ARG A 356 -11.35 5.40 -3.82
C ARG A 356 -11.73 3.92 -3.77
N THR A 357 -11.19 3.23 -2.78
CA THR A 357 -11.59 1.87 -2.37
C THR A 357 -11.73 1.91 -0.86
N GLU A 358 -12.93 1.69 -0.35
CA GLU A 358 -13.21 1.88 1.07
C GLU A 358 -14.05 0.73 1.63
N ASN A 359 -13.76 0.31 2.87
CA ASN A 359 -14.53 -0.71 3.60
C ASN A 359 -14.74 -2.00 2.80
N CYS A 360 -13.65 -2.52 2.21
CA CYS A 360 -13.68 -3.76 1.44
C CYS A 360 -12.91 -4.86 2.15
N SER A 361 -13.26 -6.13 1.87
CA SER A 361 -12.56 -7.26 2.45
C SER A 361 -12.44 -8.45 1.51
N LEU A 362 -11.38 -9.26 1.73
CA LEU A 362 -11.19 -10.57 1.10
C LEU A 362 -10.81 -11.59 2.16
N LYS A 363 -11.42 -12.78 2.07
CA LYS A 363 -11.06 -13.94 2.89
C LYS A 363 -10.92 -15.19 2.04
N ASN A 364 -9.95 -16.03 2.40
CA ASN A 364 -9.79 -17.39 1.89
C ASN A 364 -9.89 -17.48 0.36
N PRO A 365 -9.03 -16.82 -0.42
CA PRO A 365 -8.95 -17.05 -1.86
C PRO A 365 -8.52 -18.51 -2.14
N PRO A 366 -8.79 -19.06 -3.33
CA PRO A 366 -8.47 -20.45 -3.65
C PRO A 366 -6.96 -20.73 -3.68
N THR A 367 -6.13 -19.72 -3.87
CA THR A 367 -4.66 -19.81 -3.81
C THR A 367 -4.03 -18.47 -3.45
N VAL A 368 -2.84 -18.52 -2.86
CA VAL A 368 -1.98 -17.36 -2.55
C VAL A 368 -0.62 -17.46 -3.26
N GLU A 369 -0.37 -18.52 -4.02
CA GLU A 369 0.93 -18.81 -4.63
C GLU A 369 1.08 -18.25 -6.04
N TYR A 370 -0.01 -18.12 -6.78
CA TYR A 370 0.01 -17.64 -8.16
C TYR A 370 0.09 -16.09 -8.23
N GLY A 371 0.93 -15.55 -9.11
CA GLY A 371 1.06 -14.10 -9.30
C GLY A 371 -0.25 -13.45 -9.75
N GLY A 372 -0.74 -12.48 -8.99
CA GLY A 372 -2.05 -11.83 -9.21
C GLY A 372 -3.22 -12.52 -8.50
N ALA A 373 -3.06 -13.76 -8.01
CA ALA A 373 -4.12 -14.45 -7.30
C ALA A 373 -4.16 -14.09 -5.81
N GLY A 374 -5.36 -14.07 -5.24
CA GLY A 374 -5.58 -13.86 -3.81
C GLY A 374 -5.31 -12.43 -3.34
N TYR A 375 -5.59 -11.42 -4.16
CA TYR A 375 -5.45 -10.01 -3.80
C TYR A 375 -6.81 -9.37 -3.51
N LEU A 376 -6.86 -8.48 -2.52
CA LEU A 376 -8.04 -7.63 -2.38
C LEU A 376 -8.00 -6.52 -3.44
N THR A 377 -6.90 -5.79 -3.53
CA THR A 377 -6.77 -4.72 -4.53
C THR A 377 -5.42 -4.74 -5.24
N GLN A 378 -5.44 -4.49 -6.55
CA GLN A 378 -4.26 -4.29 -7.37
C GLN A 378 -4.41 -3.01 -8.20
N GLN A 379 -3.38 -2.15 -8.17
CA GLN A 379 -3.32 -0.89 -8.92
C GLN A 379 -2.09 -0.87 -9.81
N ILE A 380 -2.29 -0.88 -11.12
CA ILE A 380 -1.22 -0.88 -12.12
C ILE A 380 -1.28 0.44 -12.91
N TYR A 381 -0.18 1.19 -12.94
CA TYR A 381 -0.06 2.51 -13.63
C TYR A 381 -1.06 3.55 -13.14
N CYS A 382 -1.47 3.47 -11.87
CA CYS A 382 -2.52 4.30 -11.31
C CYS A 382 -1.98 5.61 -10.71
N LEU A 383 -2.85 6.61 -10.63
CA LEU A 383 -2.58 7.92 -10.03
C LEU A 383 -3.65 8.31 -9.02
N TYR A 384 -3.24 9.01 -7.94
CA TYR A 384 -4.15 9.66 -6.99
C TYR A 384 -5.22 8.71 -6.45
N GLY A 385 -4.81 7.46 -6.20
CA GLY A 385 -5.67 6.44 -5.61
C GLY A 385 -5.68 6.49 -4.09
N HIS A 386 -6.81 6.14 -3.49
CA HIS A 386 -6.98 6.05 -2.05
C HIS A 386 -7.64 4.71 -1.69
N VAL A 387 -6.95 3.91 -0.86
CA VAL A 387 -7.46 2.65 -0.30
C VAL A 387 -7.54 2.81 1.20
N ALA A 388 -8.73 2.65 1.79
CA ALA A 388 -8.94 2.88 3.21
C ALA A 388 -9.88 1.88 3.87
N ASP A 389 -9.70 1.66 5.18
CA ASP A 389 -10.59 0.88 6.03
C ASP A 389 -10.87 -0.54 5.50
N CYS A 390 -9.87 -1.15 4.84
CA CYS A 390 -9.99 -2.46 4.24
C CYS A 390 -9.35 -3.54 5.11
N THR A 391 -9.89 -4.76 5.03
CA THR A 391 -9.40 -5.89 5.83
C THR A 391 -9.22 -7.14 5.00
N THR A 392 -8.24 -7.97 5.36
CA THR A 392 -8.03 -9.26 4.71
C THR A 392 -7.65 -10.35 5.69
N SER A 393 -7.96 -11.60 5.31
CA SER A 393 -7.57 -12.80 6.06
C SER A 393 -7.20 -13.95 5.12
N ASN A 394 -6.04 -14.58 5.36
CA ASN A 394 -5.49 -15.67 4.56
C ASN A 394 -5.33 -15.32 3.08
N VAL A 395 -4.86 -14.12 2.77
CA VAL A 395 -4.67 -13.63 1.40
C VAL A 395 -3.20 -13.43 1.07
N ARG A 396 -2.90 -13.31 -0.23
CA ARG A 396 -1.55 -12.95 -0.67
C ARG A 396 -1.28 -11.47 -0.47
N HIS A 397 -2.14 -10.57 -0.95
CA HIS A 397 -2.01 -9.13 -0.77
C HIS A 397 -3.35 -8.45 -0.45
N LEU A 398 -3.37 -7.58 0.54
CA LEU A 398 -4.44 -6.60 0.71
C LEU A 398 -4.32 -5.53 -0.38
N ASN A 399 -3.12 -5.03 -0.58
CA ASN A 399 -2.86 -3.99 -1.57
C ASN A 399 -1.55 -4.22 -2.30
N ASP A 400 -1.60 -4.17 -3.63
CA ASP A 400 -0.45 -4.23 -4.51
C ASP A 400 -0.42 -2.98 -5.40
N LEU A 401 0.69 -2.24 -5.34
CA LEU A 401 0.95 -1.08 -6.17
C LEU A 401 2.06 -1.39 -7.18
N THR A 402 1.73 -1.29 -8.47
CA THR A 402 2.68 -1.49 -9.58
C THR A 402 2.77 -0.22 -10.41
N ALA A 403 3.93 0.36 -10.53
CA ALA A 403 4.18 1.60 -11.29
C ALA A 403 3.16 2.72 -10.99
N SER A 404 2.60 2.76 -9.78
CA SER A 404 1.59 3.72 -9.35
C SER A 404 2.24 4.92 -8.64
N ALA A 405 1.55 6.05 -8.58
CA ALA A 405 2.08 7.23 -7.93
C ALA A 405 0.99 8.08 -7.26
N TYR A 406 1.38 8.85 -6.24
CA TYR A 406 0.48 9.71 -5.46
C TYR A 406 -0.72 8.93 -4.90
N CYS A 407 -0.48 7.68 -4.48
CA CYS A 407 -1.50 6.82 -3.91
C CYS A 407 -1.32 6.69 -2.39
N ALA A 408 -2.43 6.53 -1.68
CA ALA A 408 -2.45 6.32 -0.24
C ALA A 408 -3.17 5.03 0.14
N VAL A 409 -2.62 4.30 1.13
CA VAL A 409 -3.24 3.13 1.76
C VAL A 409 -3.32 3.42 3.26
N VAL A 410 -4.53 3.53 3.80
CA VAL A 410 -4.77 4.10 5.13
C VAL A 410 -5.70 3.22 5.94
N ASN A 411 -5.34 2.98 7.21
CA ASN A 411 -6.16 2.23 8.17
C ASN A 411 -6.64 0.86 7.63
N CYS A 412 -5.73 0.15 6.97
CA CYS A 412 -6.01 -1.18 6.42
C CYS A 412 -5.32 -2.27 7.24
N HIS A 413 -5.98 -3.42 7.41
CA HIS A 413 -5.50 -4.47 8.29
C HIS A 413 -5.51 -5.83 7.58
N GLY A 414 -4.33 -6.44 7.46
CA GLY A 414 -4.13 -7.76 6.88
C GLY A 414 -3.39 -8.68 7.85
N ASP A 415 -3.79 -9.96 7.89
CA ASP A 415 -3.00 -11.00 8.54
C ASP A 415 -1.90 -11.50 7.57
N GLY A 416 -1.71 -12.74 7.32
CA GLY A 416 -0.92 -13.25 6.20
C GLY A 416 0.53 -13.60 6.50
N ASP A 417 0.96 -13.52 7.75
CA ASP A 417 2.31 -13.88 8.15
C ASP A 417 2.61 -15.39 8.05
N ASP A 418 1.60 -16.24 8.12
CA ASP A 418 1.74 -17.70 8.08
C ASP A 418 1.45 -18.30 6.69
N ALA A 419 0.76 -17.59 5.82
CA ALA A 419 0.32 -18.09 4.50
C ALA A 419 1.28 -17.75 3.35
N GLY A 420 2.45 -17.15 3.64
CA GLY A 420 3.41 -16.73 2.61
C GLY A 420 2.99 -15.48 1.84
N GLY A 421 1.98 -14.76 2.31
CA GLY A 421 1.50 -13.53 1.71
C GLY A 421 1.91 -12.28 2.49
N ASN A 422 2.23 -11.21 1.77
CA ASN A 422 2.51 -9.90 2.34
C ASN A 422 1.31 -8.99 2.06
N PRO A 423 0.47 -8.64 3.06
CA PRO A 423 -0.67 -7.75 2.86
C PRO A 423 -0.36 -6.48 2.09
N PHE A 424 0.80 -5.88 2.32
CA PHE A 424 1.21 -4.65 1.65
C PHE A 424 2.46 -4.88 0.82
N THR A 425 2.37 -4.61 -0.48
CA THR A 425 3.51 -4.76 -1.40
C THR A 425 3.55 -3.69 -2.48
N THR A 426 4.74 -3.48 -3.04
CA THR A 426 4.97 -2.74 -4.28
C THR A 426 5.93 -3.54 -5.17
N HIS A 427 5.92 -3.29 -6.47
CA HIS A 427 6.74 -4.04 -7.41
C HIS A 427 8.15 -3.50 -7.61
N GLY A 428 8.43 -2.23 -7.28
CA GLY A 428 9.69 -1.57 -7.61
C GLY A 428 9.78 -1.15 -9.08
N GLN A 429 8.64 -0.91 -9.70
CA GLN A 429 8.52 -0.48 -11.10
C GLN A 429 8.34 1.04 -11.18
N TYR A 430 9.29 1.78 -10.61
CA TYR A 430 9.29 3.24 -10.61
C TYR A 430 8.07 3.86 -9.89
N GLU A 431 7.54 3.19 -8.86
CA GLU A 431 6.56 3.80 -7.95
C GLU A 431 7.17 5.02 -7.25
N HIS A 432 6.34 6.02 -7.01
CA HIS A 432 6.78 7.20 -6.27
C HIS A 432 5.64 7.90 -5.55
N ASP A 433 5.99 8.67 -4.51
CA ASP A 433 5.05 9.47 -3.74
C ASP A 433 3.87 8.62 -3.21
N LEU A 434 4.21 7.51 -2.53
CA LEU A 434 3.24 6.62 -1.90
C LEU A 434 3.17 6.86 -0.40
N LEU A 435 1.97 6.77 0.16
CA LEU A 435 1.72 6.85 1.59
C LEU A 435 1.05 5.57 2.10
N PHE A 436 1.66 4.95 3.12
CA PHE A 436 1.05 3.89 3.92
C PHE A 436 0.92 4.40 5.35
N ASP A 437 -0.31 4.53 5.89
CA ASP A 437 -0.54 5.18 7.17
C ASP A 437 -1.56 4.43 8.04
N GLY A 438 -1.19 4.13 9.28
CA GLY A 438 -2.08 3.49 10.25
C GLY A 438 -2.45 2.04 9.92
N ASN A 439 -1.63 1.34 9.14
CA ASN A 439 -1.93 -0.02 8.68
C ASN A 439 -1.35 -1.08 9.61
N SER A 440 -1.84 -2.32 9.49
CA SER A 440 -1.22 -3.48 10.14
C SER A 440 -1.16 -4.70 9.23
N GLY A 441 -0.04 -5.43 9.30
CA GLY A 441 0.26 -6.62 8.51
C GLY A 441 1.66 -6.58 7.91
N LEU A 442 2.16 -7.72 7.43
CA LEU A 442 3.47 -7.81 6.80
C LEU A 442 3.61 -6.81 5.63
N MET A 443 4.76 -6.19 5.52
CA MET A 443 5.06 -5.25 4.45
C MET A 443 6.35 -5.60 3.74
N ASP A 444 6.28 -5.76 2.44
CA ASP A 444 7.41 -5.96 1.56
C ASP A 444 7.37 -4.95 0.41
N ILE A 445 8.31 -4.02 0.42
CA ILE A 445 8.53 -3.15 -0.73
C ILE A 445 9.48 -3.91 -1.65
N ALA A 446 8.88 -4.67 -2.57
CA ALA A 446 9.52 -5.76 -3.28
C ALA A 446 10.15 -5.34 -4.61
N ASN A 447 11.09 -6.17 -5.05
CA ASN A 447 11.56 -6.27 -6.42
C ASN A 447 10.95 -7.53 -7.05
N SER A 448 9.90 -7.38 -7.85
CA SER A 448 9.18 -8.49 -8.48
C SER A 448 9.86 -9.08 -9.72
N GLY A 449 11.11 -8.74 -9.94
CA GLY A 449 11.92 -9.28 -11.03
C GLY A 449 12.36 -8.23 -12.06
N ALA A 450 13.38 -8.58 -12.82
CA ALA A 450 14.08 -7.65 -13.71
C ALA A 450 13.20 -7.01 -14.81
N GLN A 451 12.12 -7.65 -15.18
CA GLN A 451 11.21 -7.10 -16.21
C GLN A 451 10.37 -5.93 -15.73
N TRP A 452 10.15 -5.80 -14.41
CA TRP A 452 9.28 -4.78 -13.82
C TRP A 452 10.04 -3.53 -13.38
N GLY A 453 11.32 -3.68 -13.01
CA GLY A 453 12.16 -2.61 -12.49
C GLY A 453 12.62 -2.89 -11.06
N ILE A 454 13.55 -2.05 -10.60
CA ILE A 454 14.23 -2.22 -9.32
C ILE A 454 14.30 -0.92 -8.52
N SER A 455 13.46 0.06 -8.82
CA SER A 455 13.53 1.39 -8.24
C SER A 455 12.17 1.91 -7.81
N ALA A 456 12.16 2.63 -6.70
CA ALA A 456 11.03 3.39 -6.21
C ALA A 456 11.54 4.69 -5.54
N LYS A 457 10.67 5.66 -5.25
CA LYS A 457 11.08 6.95 -4.72
C LYS A 457 10.00 7.57 -3.82
N ARG A 458 10.42 8.26 -2.74
CA ARG A 458 9.55 9.02 -1.83
C ARG A 458 8.36 8.19 -1.36
N ILE A 459 8.65 7.04 -0.75
CA ILE A 459 7.65 6.21 -0.07
C ILE A 459 7.67 6.57 1.41
N THR A 460 6.50 6.85 1.96
CA THR A 460 6.30 7.11 3.39
C THR A 460 5.47 6.00 4.00
N VAL A 461 5.99 5.38 5.07
CA VAL A 461 5.26 4.43 5.92
C VAL A 461 5.25 4.96 7.33
N ARG A 462 4.07 5.14 7.93
CA ARG A 462 3.95 5.65 9.29
C ARG A 462 2.86 4.95 10.08
N ARG A 463 3.06 4.87 11.41
CA ARG A 463 2.10 4.23 12.35
C ARG A 463 1.70 2.83 11.89
N HIS A 464 2.65 2.08 11.34
CA HIS A 464 2.43 0.74 10.82
C HIS A 464 2.84 -0.31 11.85
N VAL A 465 2.02 -1.34 12.04
CA VAL A 465 2.31 -2.45 12.95
C VAL A 465 2.41 -3.75 12.15
N CYS A 466 3.54 -4.43 12.26
CA CYS A 466 3.76 -5.70 11.56
C CYS A 466 4.66 -6.64 12.39
N SER A 467 4.77 -7.89 11.98
CA SER A 467 5.79 -8.82 12.51
C SER A 467 7.04 -8.88 11.64
N TRP A 468 6.99 -8.34 10.42
CA TRP A 468 8.12 -8.26 9.52
C TRP A 468 7.95 -7.11 8.54
N PHE A 469 9.04 -6.36 8.32
CA PHE A 469 9.10 -5.28 7.34
C PHE A 469 10.38 -5.39 6.53
N THR A 470 10.28 -5.38 5.22
CA THR A 470 11.45 -5.32 4.36
C THR A 470 11.26 -4.36 3.19
N ALA A 471 12.28 -3.56 2.94
CA ALA A 471 12.43 -2.81 1.71
C ALA A 471 13.50 -3.48 0.85
N ASN A 472 13.09 -4.34 -0.09
CA ASN A 472 13.98 -5.07 -1.00
C ASN A 472 14.41 -4.26 -2.21
N THR A 473 13.51 -3.39 -2.68
CA THR A 473 13.76 -2.50 -3.81
C THR A 473 14.60 -1.32 -3.36
N LYS A 474 15.51 -0.87 -4.21
CA LYS A 474 16.20 0.39 -3.99
C LYS A 474 15.18 1.53 -3.97
N ILE A 475 15.03 2.14 -2.81
CA ILE A 475 14.13 3.27 -2.62
C ILE A 475 14.96 4.51 -2.33
N THR A 476 14.78 5.54 -3.14
CA THR A 476 15.34 6.86 -2.85
C THR A 476 14.33 7.64 -2.01
N ASP A 477 14.80 8.24 -0.90
CA ASP A 477 13.98 9.02 0.03
C ASP A 477 12.83 8.21 0.68
N LEU A 478 13.17 7.04 1.26
CA LEU A 478 12.25 6.26 2.11
C LEU A 478 12.09 6.96 3.46
N THR A 479 10.85 7.13 3.91
CA THR A 479 10.53 7.62 5.25
C THR A 479 9.74 6.57 6.04
N LEU A 480 10.27 6.18 7.20
CA LEU A 480 9.58 5.32 8.18
C LEU A 480 9.38 6.11 9.47
N GLU A 481 8.13 6.26 9.93
CA GLU A 481 7.78 6.94 11.18
C GLU A 481 6.88 6.07 12.04
N ASP A 482 7.28 5.87 13.31
CA ASP A 482 6.49 5.14 14.30
C ASP A 482 6.07 3.73 13.82
N VAL A 483 6.97 3.03 13.12
CA VAL A 483 6.75 1.65 12.67
C VAL A 483 7.12 0.71 13.81
N THR A 484 6.19 -0.17 14.19
CA THR A 484 6.40 -1.19 15.22
C THR A 484 6.48 -2.56 14.59
N VAL A 485 7.64 -3.21 14.70
CA VAL A 485 7.86 -4.58 14.21
C VAL A 485 7.95 -5.52 15.40
N ILE A 486 6.89 -6.29 15.63
CA ILE A 486 6.78 -7.17 16.79
C ILE A 486 7.44 -8.53 16.55
N ALA A 487 8.15 -9.04 17.54
CA ALA A 487 8.67 -10.40 17.51
C ALA A 487 7.53 -11.41 17.73
N ARG A 488 7.46 -12.43 16.88
CA ARG A 488 6.47 -13.50 16.97
C ARG A 488 7.18 -14.86 16.98
N PRO A 489 7.00 -15.71 17.98
CA PRO A 489 7.78 -16.93 18.13
C PRO A 489 7.64 -17.96 17.01
N THR A 490 6.53 -17.91 16.28
CA THR A 490 6.16 -18.90 15.24
C THR A 490 6.62 -18.50 13.83
N PHE A 491 7.25 -17.33 13.66
CA PHE A 491 7.69 -16.82 12.38
C PHE A 491 9.17 -16.41 12.46
N ASP A 492 10.05 -17.13 11.75
CA ASP A 492 11.52 -17.00 11.87
C ASP A 492 12.06 -15.58 11.61
N GLN A 493 11.38 -14.82 10.77
CA GLN A 493 11.75 -13.43 10.43
C GLN A 493 11.05 -12.38 11.30
N ALA A 494 10.21 -12.82 12.24
CA ALA A 494 9.46 -11.91 13.09
C ALA A 494 10.38 -10.99 13.90
N GLY A 495 9.97 -9.75 14.01
CA GLY A 495 10.75 -8.70 14.67
C GLY A 495 11.81 -8.06 13.80
N THR A 496 11.90 -8.41 12.49
CA THR A 496 12.92 -7.88 11.57
C THR A 496 12.41 -6.67 10.80
N LEU A 497 13.18 -5.59 10.83
CA LEU A 497 13.02 -4.39 10.01
C LEU A 497 14.28 -4.22 9.15
N THR A 498 14.15 -4.46 7.85
CA THR A 498 15.26 -4.30 6.89
C THR A 498 15.00 -3.15 5.95
N VAL A 499 15.98 -2.25 5.82
CA VAL A 499 15.90 -1.07 4.97
C VAL A 499 16.97 -1.14 3.87
N ASN A 500 16.55 -1.29 2.63
CA ASN A 500 17.39 -1.16 1.45
C ASN A 500 17.02 0.15 0.74
N ALA A 501 17.74 1.20 1.04
CA ALA A 501 17.38 2.54 0.57
C ALA A 501 18.60 3.43 0.33
N ASP A 502 18.36 4.50 -0.40
CA ASP A 502 19.28 5.60 -0.64
C ASP A 502 18.63 6.88 -0.10
N GLY A 503 19.11 7.36 1.05
CA GLY A 503 18.53 8.51 1.74
C GLY A 503 17.35 8.17 2.64
N ALA A 504 17.38 7.02 3.35
CA ALA A 504 16.31 6.64 4.27
C ALA A 504 16.29 7.51 5.54
N GLN A 505 15.08 7.87 5.97
CA GLN A 505 14.78 8.49 7.27
C GLN A 505 13.93 7.52 8.09
N VAL A 506 14.46 7.03 9.21
CA VAL A 506 13.77 6.08 10.10
C VAL A 506 13.65 6.72 11.47
N ARG A 507 12.42 7.00 11.93
CA ARG A 507 12.18 7.74 13.18
C ARG A 507 11.12 7.07 14.05
N GLY A 508 11.38 7.01 15.36
CA GLY A 508 10.41 6.52 16.35
C GLY A 508 10.07 5.03 16.21
N CYS A 509 10.85 4.27 15.43
CA CYS A 509 10.54 2.89 15.13
C CYS A 509 11.03 1.93 16.22
N THR A 510 10.33 0.81 16.39
CA THR A 510 10.72 -0.28 17.27
C THR A 510 10.80 -1.60 16.52
N ALA A 511 11.87 -2.36 16.75
CA ALA A 511 12.03 -3.69 16.17
C ALA A 511 12.98 -4.52 17.06
N ARG A 512 12.90 -5.83 16.95
CA ARG A 512 13.92 -6.70 17.52
C ARG A 512 15.21 -6.56 16.73
N THR A 513 15.16 -6.81 15.43
CA THR A 513 16.31 -6.74 14.53
C THR A 513 16.14 -5.58 13.55
N PHE A 514 17.15 -4.74 13.47
CA PHE A 514 17.22 -3.69 12.46
C PHE A 514 18.43 -3.94 11.57
N ALA A 515 18.25 -3.79 10.25
CA ALA A 515 19.34 -3.91 9.31
C ALA A 515 19.25 -2.85 8.19
N VAL A 516 20.37 -2.16 7.96
CA VAL A 516 20.57 -1.36 6.74
C VAL A 516 21.21 -2.23 5.69
N ALA A 517 20.53 -2.41 4.57
CA ALA A 517 21.00 -3.14 3.41
C ALA A 517 21.16 -2.20 2.22
N GLN A 518 21.95 -2.60 1.25
CA GLN A 518 22.11 -1.90 -0.01
C GLN A 518 22.34 -2.91 -1.11
N ARG A 519 21.42 -3.01 -2.06
CA ARG A 519 21.55 -3.91 -3.22
C ARG A 519 22.26 -3.27 -4.41
N SER A 520 22.41 -1.94 -4.40
CA SER A 520 23.08 -1.17 -5.45
C SER A 520 24.32 -0.46 -4.90
N ALA A 521 25.48 -0.61 -5.56
CA ALA A 521 26.74 0.05 -5.19
C ALA A 521 26.72 1.59 -5.39
N ARG A 522 25.61 2.19 -5.79
CA ARG A 522 25.51 3.61 -6.14
C ARG A 522 24.80 4.48 -5.11
N SER A 523 24.50 3.95 -3.92
CA SER A 523 23.91 4.79 -2.87
C SER A 523 24.93 5.78 -2.34
N THR A 524 24.56 7.05 -2.37
CA THR A 524 25.40 8.17 -1.92
C THR A 524 24.79 8.95 -0.78
N ARG A 525 23.48 8.82 -0.58
CA ARG A 525 22.72 9.54 0.44
C ARG A 525 22.72 8.78 1.77
N PRO A 526 22.89 9.46 2.90
CA PRO A 526 22.94 8.81 4.21
C PRO A 526 21.59 8.19 4.59
N THR A 527 21.65 7.10 5.36
CA THR A 527 20.52 6.57 6.12
C THR A 527 20.58 7.14 7.54
N THR A 528 19.53 7.83 7.95
CA THR A 528 19.40 8.39 9.31
C THR A 528 18.34 7.61 10.08
N VAL A 529 18.74 7.09 11.25
CA VAL A 529 17.88 6.35 12.18
C VAL A 529 17.85 7.12 13.49
N SER A 530 16.69 7.62 13.86
CA SER A 530 16.56 8.51 15.04
C SER A 530 15.44 8.07 15.97
N ASP A 531 15.67 8.24 17.28
CA ASP A 531 14.66 8.01 18.33
C ASP A 531 14.06 6.58 18.28
N CYS A 532 14.83 5.59 17.81
CA CYS A 532 14.40 4.20 17.62
C CYS A 532 14.88 3.29 18.76
N SER A 533 14.19 2.15 18.94
CA SER A 533 14.55 1.15 19.94
C SER A 533 14.68 -0.25 19.33
N PHE A 534 15.83 -0.92 19.58
CA PHE A 534 16.15 -2.22 19.02
C PHE A 534 16.66 -3.18 20.10
N GLU A 535 16.35 -4.48 19.96
CA GLU A 535 16.82 -5.56 20.82
C GLU A 535 17.41 -6.71 19.96
N PRO A 536 18.50 -6.46 19.21
CA PRO A 536 18.99 -7.41 18.22
C PRO A 536 19.51 -8.70 18.88
N PRO A 537 19.32 -9.86 18.22
CA PRO A 537 19.90 -11.11 18.69
C PRO A 537 21.44 -11.08 18.61
N ALA A 538 22.10 -12.00 19.33
CA ALA A 538 23.53 -12.14 19.28
C ALA A 538 24.06 -12.29 17.85
N GLY A 539 25.11 -11.55 17.49
CA GLY A 539 25.72 -11.56 16.17
C GLY A 539 24.91 -10.91 15.05
N ALA A 540 23.85 -10.15 15.38
CA ALA A 540 23.03 -9.46 14.37
C ALA A 540 23.86 -8.51 13.50
N VAL A 541 23.62 -8.53 12.19
CA VAL A 541 24.27 -7.61 11.23
C VAL A 541 23.40 -6.35 11.07
N LEU A 542 23.79 -5.26 11.71
CA LEU A 542 23.05 -4.00 11.68
C LEU A 542 23.31 -3.18 10.39
N VAL A 543 24.53 -3.28 9.85
CA VAL A 543 24.88 -2.64 8.57
C VAL A 543 25.53 -3.67 7.68
N GLN A 544 24.95 -3.98 6.54
CA GLN A 544 25.39 -5.05 5.63
C GLN A 544 26.59 -4.63 4.76
N THR A 545 27.36 -5.60 4.27
CA THR A 545 28.60 -5.41 3.50
C THR A 545 28.50 -4.43 2.32
N PRO A 546 27.44 -4.42 1.50
CA PRO A 546 27.39 -3.53 0.34
C PRO A 546 27.14 -2.07 0.68
N VAL A 547 26.81 -1.73 1.94
CA VAL A 547 26.47 -0.35 2.34
C VAL A 547 27.71 0.53 2.28
N THR A 548 27.72 1.51 1.38
CA THR A 548 28.82 2.48 1.20
C THR A 548 28.46 3.89 1.64
N ALA A 549 27.16 4.21 1.70
CA ALA A 549 26.66 5.49 2.18
C ALA A 549 26.77 5.57 3.72
N PRO A 550 26.87 6.79 4.30
CA PRO A 550 26.87 6.95 5.75
C PRO A 550 25.58 6.43 6.40
N VAL A 551 25.73 5.83 7.59
CA VAL A 551 24.60 5.42 8.44
C VAL A 551 24.72 6.18 9.77
N HIS A 552 23.68 6.94 10.12
CA HIS A 552 23.61 7.74 11.32
C HIS A 552 22.54 7.19 12.27
N PHE A 553 22.97 6.78 13.47
CA PHE A 553 22.08 6.46 14.59
C PHE A 553 22.07 7.65 15.55
N VAL A 554 20.91 8.25 15.77
CA VAL A 554 20.74 9.47 16.60
C VAL A 554 19.72 9.19 17.70
N ARG A 555 20.12 9.31 18.94
CA ARG A 555 19.29 9.04 20.13
C ARG A 555 18.58 7.67 20.09
N CYS A 556 19.22 6.69 19.46
CA CYS A 556 18.70 5.34 19.42
C CYS A 556 19.05 4.55 20.69
N VAL A 557 18.18 3.61 21.02
CA VAL A 557 18.36 2.68 22.13
C VAL A 557 18.57 1.28 21.58
N PHE A 558 19.73 0.69 21.89
CA PHE A 558 20.05 -0.70 21.59
C PHE A 558 20.17 -1.47 22.90
N LYS A 559 19.32 -2.49 23.09
CA LYS A 559 19.29 -3.29 24.31
C LYS A 559 19.80 -4.70 24.05
N GLY A 560 20.53 -5.26 25.02
CA GLY A 560 21.00 -6.64 24.96
C GLY A 560 21.98 -6.92 23.82
N ILE A 561 22.73 -5.93 23.36
CA ILE A 561 23.74 -6.10 22.31
C ILE A 561 24.75 -7.18 22.72
N ASP A 562 24.96 -8.16 21.84
CA ASP A 562 25.97 -9.20 21.98
C ASP A 562 26.61 -9.51 20.61
N GLY A 563 27.80 -9.01 20.35
CA GLY A 563 28.56 -9.27 19.14
C GLY A 563 27.88 -8.78 17.85
N ALA A 564 27.04 -7.75 17.90
CA ALA A 564 26.45 -7.16 16.70
C ALA A 564 27.52 -6.64 15.72
N ILE A 565 27.19 -6.58 14.43
CA ILE A 565 28.15 -6.40 13.35
C ILE A 565 27.79 -5.21 12.46
N LEU A 566 28.78 -4.35 12.22
CA LEU A 566 28.73 -3.22 11.29
C LEU A 566 29.67 -3.52 10.11
N ARG A 567 29.20 -4.22 9.09
CA ARG A 567 30.03 -4.68 7.95
C ARG A 567 30.15 -3.69 6.81
N GLY A 568 29.28 -2.69 6.74
CA GLY A 568 29.25 -1.70 5.65
C GLY A 568 30.61 -1.03 5.47
N ALA A 569 30.94 -0.63 4.23
CA ALA A 569 32.18 0.09 3.93
C ALA A 569 32.09 1.59 4.27
N GLY A 570 30.89 2.16 4.28
CA GLY A 570 30.65 3.56 4.62
C GLY A 570 30.85 3.89 6.10
N PRO A 571 30.94 5.18 6.47
CA PRO A 571 31.04 5.58 7.87
C PRO A 571 29.74 5.29 8.63
N VAL A 572 29.89 4.96 9.92
CA VAL A 572 28.77 4.77 10.86
C VAL A 572 28.92 5.78 12.00
N HIS A 573 27.83 6.45 12.32
CA HIS A 573 27.78 7.46 13.38
C HIS A 573 26.76 7.07 14.45
N PHE A 574 27.17 7.19 15.72
CA PHE A 574 26.30 7.12 16.89
C PHE A 574 26.30 8.48 17.58
N THR A 575 25.17 9.15 17.61
CA THR A 575 25.00 10.44 18.29
C THR A 575 24.00 10.29 19.42
N ASP A 576 24.42 10.57 20.66
CA ASP A 576 23.60 10.48 21.87
C ASP A 576 22.83 9.15 22.04
N CYS A 577 23.38 8.05 21.55
CA CYS A 577 22.76 6.74 21.64
C CYS A 577 22.93 6.11 23.02
N THR A 578 22.00 5.23 23.38
CA THR A 578 22.13 4.32 24.54
C THR A 578 22.31 2.90 24.02
N VAL A 579 23.44 2.29 24.34
CA VAL A 579 23.77 0.93 23.92
C VAL A 579 24.10 0.10 25.16
N THR A 580 23.30 -0.94 25.40
CA THR A 580 23.48 -1.83 26.56
C THR A 580 23.74 -3.26 26.11
N GLY A 581 24.80 -3.85 26.59
CA GLY A 581 25.10 -5.28 26.42
C GLY A 581 24.72 -6.09 27.65
N THR A 582 24.68 -7.39 27.51
CA THR A 582 24.66 -8.30 28.66
C THR A 582 26.02 -8.31 29.36
N GLU A 583 26.09 -8.84 30.57
CA GLU A 583 27.33 -8.83 31.37
C GLU A 583 28.53 -9.48 30.64
N ASP A 584 28.29 -10.52 29.82
CA ASP A 584 29.31 -11.24 29.04
C ASP A 584 29.23 -10.93 27.53
N ALA A 585 28.59 -9.88 27.13
CA ALA A 585 28.40 -9.53 25.71
C ALA A 585 29.71 -9.37 24.95
N ALA A 586 29.75 -9.87 23.73
CA ALA A 586 30.82 -9.58 22.78
C ALA A 586 30.73 -8.11 22.31
N PRO A 587 31.87 -7.45 22.03
CA PRO A 587 31.88 -6.11 21.46
C PRO A 587 31.23 -6.10 20.08
N LEU A 588 30.75 -4.95 19.66
CA LEU A 588 30.31 -4.73 18.28
C LEU A 588 31.54 -4.83 17.36
N SER A 589 31.42 -5.69 16.34
CA SER A 589 32.47 -5.82 15.31
C SER A 589 32.27 -4.71 14.25
N VAL A 590 33.30 -3.89 14.05
CA VAL A 590 33.28 -2.73 13.17
C VAL A 590 34.13 -2.96 11.92
N GLY A 591 33.50 -3.22 10.79
CA GLY A 591 34.15 -3.34 9.47
C GLY A 591 34.06 -2.04 8.63
N SER A 592 33.35 -1.04 9.08
CA SER A 592 33.21 0.26 8.39
C SER A 592 34.52 1.07 8.35
N ALA A 593 34.68 1.92 7.34
CA ALA A 593 35.87 2.77 7.19
C ALA A 593 36.03 3.76 8.34
N ALA A 594 34.91 4.23 8.92
CA ALA A 594 34.94 5.08 10.09
C ALA A 594 33.78 4.75 11.05
N LEU A 595 34.05 4.88 12.34
CA LEU A 595 33.08 4.87 13.42
C LEU A 595 33.19 6.21 14.18
N HIS A 596 32.11 6.96 14.26
CA HIS A 596 32.04 8.20 15.04
C HIS A 596 31.03 8.02 16.16
N ILE A 597 31.48 8.29 17.38
CA ILE A 597 30.65 8.25 18.60
C ILE A 597 30.67 9.64 19.22
N ASP A 598 29.51 10.30 19.24
CA ASP A 598 29.34 11.63 19.78
C ASP A 598 28.28 11.60 20.91
N GLY A 599 28.72 11.73 22.14
CA GLY A 599 27.86 11.61 23.31
C GLY A 599 27.34 10.20 23.56
N GLY A 600 26.27 10.10 24.36
CA GLY A 600 25.58 8.86 24.64
C GLY A 600 26.14 8.02 25.79
N ARG A 601 25.51 6.84 26.00
CA ARG A 601 25.82 5.89 27.07
C ARG A 601 26.03 4.50 26.50
N TYR A 602 27.14 3.87 26.85
CA TYR A 602 27.53 2.53 26.40
C TYR A 602 27.82 1.69 27.65
N GLU A 603 26.96 0.70 27.92
CA GLU A 603 27.02 -0.12 29.15
C GLU A 603 27.23 -1.58 28.81
N ASN A 604 28.21 -2.24 29.42
CA ASN A 604 28.60 -3.63 29.15
C ASN A 604 28.78 -3.94 27.67
N THR A 605 29.18 -2.99 26.88
CA THR A 605 29.43 -3.14 25.46
C THR A 605 30.63 -2.30 25.04
N GLY A 606 31.21 -2.65 23.91
CA GLY A 606 32.36 -1.97 23.34
C GLY A 606 32.41 -2.18 21.84
N PHE A 607 33.44 -1.65 21.20
CA PHE A 607 33.63 -1.71 19.76
C PHE A 607 34.98 -2.33 19.45
N GLU A 608 34.98 -3.37 18.60
CA GLU A 608 36.19 -3.97 18.08
C GLU A 608 36.34 -3.67 16.60
N LEU A 609 37.39 -2.92 16.24
CA LEU A 609 37.68 -2.59 14.86
C LEU A 609 38.31 -3.79 14.16
N SER A 610 37.73 -4.25 13.07
CA SER A 610 38.11 -5.46 12.36
C SER A 610 39.51 -5.38 11.70
N ALA A 611 39.99 -4.14 11.45
CA ALA A 611 41.28 -3.82 10.80
C ALA A 611 41.53 -4.52 9.43
N VAL A 612 40.47 -5.00 8.77
CA VAL A 612 40.56 -5.59 7.40
C VAL A 612 40.83 -4.54 6.34
N ARG A 613 40.70 -3.25 6.67
CA ARG A 613 41.01 -2.05 5.90
C ARG A 613 41.47 -0.94 6.83
N ASP A 614 41.94 0.16 6.27
CA ASP A 614 42.16 1.38 7.06
C ASP A 614 40.87 1.86 7.68
N GLN A 615 40.89 2.10 8.98
CA GLN A 615 39.73 2.48 9.77
C GLN A 615 40.03 3.68 10.68
N ARG A 616 38.99 4.45 10.98
CA ARG A 616 39.06 5.52 11.97
C ARG A 616 37.97 5.36 13.00
N ILE A 617 38.31 5.50 14.27
CA ILE A 617 37.33 5.67 15.35
C ILE A 617 37.52 7.04 15.99
N GLY A 618 36.43 7.82 16.09
CA GLY A 618 36.35 9.07 16.80
C GLY A 618 35.36 9.00 17.95
N VAL A 619 35.75 9.42 19.14
CA VAL A 619 34.89 9.53 20.32
C VAL A 619 34.92 10.95 20.85
N THR A 620 33.78 11.60 20.84
CA THR A 620 33.60 13.01 21.22
C THR A 620 32.36 13.20 22.10
N GLY A 621 32.02 14.44 22.41
CA GLY A 621 30.73 14.79 23.04
C GLY A 621 30.52 14.24 24.45
N GLY A 622 31.57 13.80 25.13
CA GLY A 622 31.45 13.27 26.50
C GLY A 622 30.78 11.87 26.55
N ALA A 623 30.95 11.06 25.51
CA ALA A 623 30.46 9.68 25.46
C ALA A 623 30.92 8.88 26.69
N ARG A 624 30.01 8.18 27.34
CA ARG A 624 30.26 7.46 28.61
C ARG A 624 30.20 5.96 28.41
N PHE A 625 31.31 5.30 28.73
CA PHE A 625 31.43 3.85 28.69
C PHE A 625 31.50 3.29 30.12
N THR A 626 30.63 2.34 30.43
CA THR A 626 30.62 1.67 31.74
C THR A 626 30.60 0.15 31.53
N GLY A 627 31.30 -0.59 32.36
CA GLY A 627 31.32 -2.05 32.20
C GLY A 627 31.77 -2.80 33.45
N THR A 628 31.18 -4.00 33.58
CA THR A 628 31.55 -5.01 34.58
C THR A 628 32.24 -6.22 33.91
N ASN A 629 32.35 -6.24 32.59
CA ASN A 629 32.79 -7.39 31.82
C ASN A 629 34.27 -7.73 32.00
N LYS A 630 34.59 -8.96 32.37
CA LYS A 630 35.93 -9.42 32.81
C LYS A 630 36.99 -9.49 31.72
N ALA A 631 36.63 -9.68 30.48
CA ALA A 631 37.58 -10.17 29.47
C ALA A 631 37.73 -9.29 28.23
N ARG A 632 37.00 -8.17 28.12
CA ARG A 632 36.88 -7.45 26.84
C ARG A 632 37.16 -5.96 27.00
N ALA A 633 37.84 -5.41 25.99
CA ALA A 633 38.05 -3.97 25.88
C ALA A 633 36.75 -3.29 25.52
N LEU A 634 36.49 -2.11 26.08
CA LEU A 634 35.42 -1.24 25.63
C LEU A 634 35.67 -0.74 24.20
N LEU A 635 36.96 -0.49 23.88
CA LEU A 635 37.48 -0.22 22.54
C LEU A 635 38.66 -1.11 22.25
N GLY A 636 38.60 -1.88 21.16
CA GLY A 636 39.64 -2.82 20.80
C GLY A 636 39.91 -2.89 19.30
N ARG A 637 41.05 -3.49 18.95
CA ARG A 637 41.46 -3.80 17.60
C ARG A 637 41.61 -5.29 17.41
N ALA A 638 40.96 -5.86 16.39
CA ALA A 638 41.25 -7.20 15.90
C ALA A 638 42.53 -7.21 15.05
N SER A 639 43.18 -8.37 14.93
CA SER A 639 44.33 -8.53 14.04
C SER A 639 43.91 -8.34 12.57
N GLY A 640 44.70 -7.56 11.82
CA GLY A 640 44.43 -7.31 10.40
C GLY A 640 45.41 -6.32 9.77
N PRO A 641 45.46 -6.25 8.43
CA PRO A 641 46.45 -5.45 7.70
C PRO A 641 46.20 -3.95 7.70
N GLY A 642 44.99 -3.50 8.03
CA GLY A 642 44.62 -2.10 7.96
C GLY A 642 45.21 -1.24 9.07
N THR A 643 45.46 0.03 8.78
CA THR A 643 45.87 1.03 9.76
C THR A 643 44.65 1.55 10.51
N VAL A 644 44.71 1.63 11.85
CA VAL A 644 43.61 2.16 12.65
C VAL A 644 44.04 3.48 13.27
N THR A 645 43.23 4.51 13.04
CA THR A 645 43.36 5.83 13.67
C THR A 645 42.35 5.99 14.80
N TRP A 646 42.85 6.20 16.02
CA TRP A 646 42.10 6.38 17.23
C TRP A 646 42.09 7.86 17.63
N ASP A 647 40.93 8.46 17.74
CA ASP A 647 40.72 9.85 18.17
C ASP A 647 39.69 9.83 19.33
N LEU A 648 40.21 9.84 20.55
CA LEU A 648 39.43 9.62 21.77
C LEU A 648 39.33 10.91 22.62
N ASN A 649 39.05 12.02 21.98
CA ASN A 649 38.94 13.30 22.67
C ASN A 649 37.68 13.36 23.54
N GLY A 650 37.85 13.51 24.85
CA GLY A 650 36.74 13.54 25.81
C GLY A 650 36.13 12.17 26.11
N PHE A 651 36.81 11.07 25.80
CA PHE A 651 36.41 9.72 26.22
C PHE A 651 36.19 9.65 27.74
N ALA A 652 35.09 9.04 28.19
CA ALA A 652 34.82 8.79 29.60
C ALA A 652 34.48 7.32 29.84
N GLY A 653 35.42 6.58 30.42
CA GLY A 653 35.27 5.15 30.73
C GLY A 653 35.31 4.88 32.23
N ALA A 654 34.39 4.03 32.71
CA ALA A 654 34.37 3.53 34.06
C ALA A 654 34.21 2.00 34.03
N VAL A 655 35.21 1.28 34.58
CA VAL A 655 35.20 -0.18 34.60
C VAL A 655 35.35 -0.65 36.04
N SER A 656 34.34 -1.33 36.55
CA SER A 656 34.35 -1.85 37.94
C SER A 656 35.10 -3.13 38.10
N GLN A 657 35.50 -3.80 37.01
CA GLN A 657 36.12 -5.12 37.07
C GLN A 657 37.59 -5.11 36.68
N ALA A 658 38.42 -5.68 37.52
CA ALA A 658 39.86 -5.85 37.27
C ALA A 658 40.11 -6.66 36.01
N GLY A 659 40.95 -6.18 35.11
CA GLY A 659 41.34 -6.87 33.85
C GLY A 659 40.58 -6.42 32.61
N THR A 660 39.44 -5.73 32.72
CA THR A 660 38.77 -5.15 31.56
C THR A 660 39.53 -3.93 31.06
N ALA A 661 39.80 -3.87 29.77
CA ALA A 661 40.52 -2.74 29.18
C ALA A 661 39.53 -1.67 28.65
N HIS A 662 39.82 -0.41 28.97
CA HIS A 662 39.17 0.73 28.28
C HIS A 662 39.54 0.78 26.81
N VAL A 663 40.84 0.68 26.53
CA VAL A 663 41.41 0.60 25.18
C VAL A 663 42.45 -0.53 25.16
N ARG A 664 42.35 -1.37 24.14
CA ARG A 664 43.30 -2.45 23.91
C ARG A 664 43.82 -2.43 22.48
N ILE A 665 45.09 -2.04 22.33
CA ILE A 665 45.83 -2.06 21.07
C ILE A 665 47.07 -2.95 21.30
N ALA A 666 46.98 -4.19 20.84
CA ALA A 666 48.00 -5.20 21.10
C ALA A 666 48.92 -5.51 19.90
N ASP A 667 48.48 -5.20 18.68
CA ASP A 667 49.20 -5.48 17.45
C ASP A 667 48.83 -4.51 16.31
N GLY A 668 49.46 -4.68 15.14
CA GLY A 668 49.16 -3.98 13.90
C GLY A 668 49.69 -2.56 13.82
N THR A 669 49.15 -1.76 12.93
CA THR A 669 49.56 -0.37 12.66
C THR A 669 48.51 0.58 13.20
N ASN A 670 48.87 1.40 14.19
CA ASN A 670 47.91 2.30 14.83
C ASN A 670 48.48 3.69 15.07
N HIS A 671 47.61 4.70 14.88
CA HIS A 671 47.78 6.08 15.34
C HIS A 671 46.81 6.33 16.47
N TYR A 672 47.29 6.63 17.66
CA TYR A 672 46.45 6.79 18.85
C TYR A 672 46.52 8.25 19.38
N ALA A 673 45.37 8.85 19.64
CA ALA A 673 45.26 10.11 20.31
C ALA A 673 44.12 10.12 21.34
N ALA A 674 44.40 10.47 22.58
CA ALA A 674 43.41 10.75 23.61
C ALA A 674 43.83 12.01 24.37
N THR A 675 42.93 13.00 24.39
CA THR A 675 43.13 14.27 25.12
C THR A 675 41.90 14.59 25.95
N GLY A 676 42.08 15.04 27.19
CA GLY A 676 40.98 15.40 28.09
C GLY A 676 40.06 14.25 28.50
N GLY A 677 40.48 13.00 28.29
CA GLY A 677 39.71 11.81 28.66
C GLY A 677 39.70 11.52 30.14
N ARG A 678 38.72 10.73 30.60
CA ARG A 678 38.65 10.21 31.98
C ARG A 678 38.57 8.67 31.92
N PHE A 679 39.50 8.00 32.62
CA PHE A 679 39.59 6.55 32.72
C PHE A 679 39.46 6.20 34.21
N THR A 680 38.44 5.41 34.59
CA THR A 680 38.22 5.02 36.00
C THR A 680 38.22 3.49 36.11
N GLY A 681 39.10 2.97 36.95
CA GLY A 681 39.31 1.52 37.10
C GLY A 681 39.89 0.83 35.85
N GLY A 682 39.80 -0.47 35.79
CA GLY A 682 40.17 -1.27 34.59
C GLY A 682 41.65 -1.15 34.16
N THR A 683 41.87 -1.33 32.84
CA THR A 683 43.22 -1.28 32.26
C THR A 683 43.28 -0.41 30.99
N LEU A 684 44.48 0.13 30.72
CA LEU A 684 44.84 0.76 29.46
C LEU A 684 46.02 -0.04 28.85
N HIS A 685 45.83 -0.58 27.64
CA HIS A 685 46.84 -1.43 26.98
C HIS A 685 47.17 -0.86 25.59
N LEU A 686 48.30 -0.20 25.48
CA LEU A 686 48.82 0.42 24.26
C LEU A 686 50.24 -0.14 23.99
N ALA A 687 50.31 -1.31 23.30
CA ALA A 687 51.58 -1.96 23.04
C ALA A 687 52.49 -1.09 22.16
N PRO A 688 53.74 -0.81 22.59
CA PRO A 688 54.64 0.09 21.88
C PRO A 688 54.88 -0.32 20.42
N ASP A 689 55.04 -1.59 20.16
CA ASP A 689 55.31 -2.15 18.81
C ASP A 689 54.10 -2.07 17.86
N ALA A 690 52.92 -1.83 18.40
CA ALA A 690 51.67 -1.68 17.64
C ALA A 690 51.37 -0.23 17.28
N LEU A 691 52.20 0.72 17.70
CA LEU A 691 51.89 2.17 17.57
C LEU A 691 52.92 2.87 16.68
N VAL A 692 52.42 3.51 15.60
CA VAL A 692 53.18 4.45 14.79
C VAL A 692 53.30 5.82 15.49
N SER A 693 52.23 6.23 16.15
CA SER A 693 52.22 7.41 16.99
C SER A 693 51.23 7.24 18.16
N ALA A 694 51.54 7.87 19.28
CA ALA A 694 50.66 7.91 20.46
C ALA A 694 50.67 9.27 21.14
N LEU A 695 49.51 9.80 21.35
CA LEU A 695 49.25 11.02 22.19
C LEU A 695 48.25 10.66 23.28
N HIS A 696 48.71 10.66 24.54
CA HIS A 696 47.86 10.42 25.70
C HIS A 696 48.15 11.47 26.76
N THR A 697 47.46 12.60 26.66
CA THR A 697 47.78 13.79 27.45
C THR A 697 46.53 14.47 28.03
N ALA A 698 46.72 15.17 29.14
CA ALA A 698 45.63 15.88 29.85
C ALA A 698 44.46 14.95 30.26
N CYS A 699 44.70 13.65 30.37
CA CYS A 699 43.72 12.66 30.82
C CYS A 699 43.73 12.51 32.34
N VAL A 700 42.59 12.11 32.92
CA VAL A 700 42.47 11.69 34.32
C VAL A 700 42.38 10.17 34.38
N GLU A 701 43.29 9.54 35.09
CA GLU A 701 43.33 8.10 35.32
C GLU A 701 43.13 7.82 36.81
N ASP A 702 41.94 7.34 37.18
CA ASP A 702 41.51 7.06 38.53
C ASP A 702 41.44 5.55 38.76
N GLY A 703 42.46 5.00 39.46
CA GLY A 703 42.58 3.56 39.67
C GLY A 703 42.80 2.73 38.39
N THR A 704 43.11 3.35 37.26
CA THR A 704 43.36 2.67 35.98
C THR A 704 44.78 2.11 35.94
N LYS A 705 44.88 0.79 35.60
CA LYS A 705 46.16 0.15 35.49
C LYS A 705 46.71 0.21 34.06
N ARG A 706 47.87 0.82 33.84
CA ARG A 706 48.59 0.77 32.59
C ARG A 706 49.33 -0.60 32.47
N THR A 707 48.91 -1.44 31.49
CA THR A 707 49.49 -2.75 31.28
C THR A 707 50.55 -2.79 30.17
N ALA A 708 50.43 -1.87 29.19
CA ALA A 708 51.46 -1.52 28.21
C ALA A 708 51.27 -0.07 27.81
N MET A 709 52.36 0.71 27.76
CA MET A 709 52.38 2.10 27.31
C MET A 709 53.67 2.40 26.61
N PRO A 710 53.69 3.15 25.51
CA PRO A 710 54.91 3.60 24.87
C PRO A 710 55.61 4.65 25.73
N GLU A 711 56.94 4.65 25.67
CA GLU A 711 57.76 5.72 26.28
C GLU A 711 57.60 7.01 25.44
N ASN A 712 57.88 8.16 26.11
CA ASN A 712 57.91 9.43 25.38
C ASN A 712 59.05 9.47 24.36
N GLY A 713 58.74 9.90 23.15
CA GLY A 713 59.66 9.94 22.02
C GLY A 713 59.24 10.90 20.94
N ALA A 714 59.85 10.81 19.76
CA ALA A 714 59.56 11.74 18.66
C ALA A 714 58.10 11.69 18.16
N ALA A 715 57.46 10.48 18.19
CA ALA A 715 56.08 10.27 17.75
C ALA A 715 55.15 9.85 18.92
N THR A 716 55.63 9.83 20.13
CA THR A 716 54.87 9.37 21.28
C THR A 716 54.95 10.34 22.46
N ARG A 717 53.81 10.69 23.05
CA ARG A 717 53.70 11.53 24.21
C ARG A 717 52.62 10.99 25.15
N THR A 718 52.98 10.57 26.33
CA THR A 718 52.09 9.94 27.32
C THR A 718 52.18 10.58 28.70
N ASP A 719 52.67 11.81 28.78
CA ASP A 719 52.84 12.61 30.01
C ASP A 719 51.74 13.68 30.15
N GLY A 720 51.79 14.43 31.25
CA GLY A 720 50.80 15.49 31.53
C GLY A 720 49.44 14.99 31.96
N ASN A 721 49.32 13.74 32.38
CA ASN A 721 48.07 13.15 32.89
C ASN A 721 48.00 13.28 34.44
N VAL A 722 46.75 13.30 34.94
CA VAL A 722 46.47 13.21 36.39
C VAL A 722 46.16 11.77 36.72
N ILE A 723 47.02 11.15 37.55
CA ILE A 723 46.87 9.75 38.01
C ILE A 723 46.40 9.83 39.48
N LEU A 724 45.22 9.29 39.78
CA LEU A 724 44.60 9.25 41.09
C LEU A 724 44.62 7.84 41.70
#